data_1afcaa1d1d8161de184328e2f864b49a
#
_entry.id   1afcaa1d1d8161de184328e2f864b49a
#
_cell.length_a   1.000
_cell.length_b   1.000
_cell.length_c   1.000
_cell.angle_alpha   90.00
_cell.angle_beta   90.00
_cell.angle_gamma   90.00
#
_symmetry.space_group_name_H-M   'P 1'
#
loop_
_entity.id
_entity.type
_entity.pdbx_description
1 polymer ?
#
loop_
_entity_poly.entity_id
_entity_poly.type
_entity_poly.pdbx_seq_one_letter_code
_entity_poly.pdbx_strand_id
1 'polypeptide(L)'
;MNVGSVRMKLIIKGDKTSTDNENNPGRLAAITWDTNNNGTLTYYVTTSMPSEGGLGTTETTTKHVVSGFGAIVAASKSGSVERIISVADGSTLNLNGGMITTPRTLGNNGHVILSQGTVNISGGYVTNGSGGGWGGGLCVTGANAKFNMTGGVIAANKAASGGGIYADNGAKLNLSGGVISGNATYGKPYDNLYSPDNGYGGGVFTKNADVTISGTANITNNRVDSYITTSYNNGLLGGGGIASVNDGKLTMTGGSVTANYSHEAGGGVYAGFWNQAITFKMTGGTIAGNKSDNAEGGGLRISENTTGFIEAASASSKVYITNNKTMTGSTTGRGGDWGGGGVFVQTAGTLSLRAALVTRNDAGGWGGGIGACPTGQTIVTHTNGSAIYSNTDHGKNFSAGGNGKNEDSQPKYITSTFKDAGHQDFFLVRNKDNASSTIAVVLGKMLGGESAGWQGTCDGNPITIDPNGGAEAKYMFGLEAHPTDEAMRKAQMAATTIISGNYSYTHGGGIMTNGNLIVGDVTKGLNVYPNMKLNASKVLKDAMDKSLKLEGHNYKFKLLRQDGTNEPSWKADGTFDMGDCIVAGEVPADQTDGNITFDSGKDYSSGQYVFYLVEEPVSGENEIDTKFDKTIYKIVVTVEDSPYKTDALMGIPIKYYKVKEVAVCKKADTDNSFVSLDSESYSVAPSEDNTEATVTIGDRNTNPTFTNKIVPYTSTGSWTPKATKVVEGGEMKEFTLQLATDVNFQKIIQEAKTTGDKKKQTLSFVDASGKGIEYSLSDITANPDTAGDSTGRGASKTFTYYVREKTDGSLFSHYKYDKSVYKLTVVATDNTKGTINCKVTYRKGTVGSDGKWKDADGADHELTDTSTPTFTNTYSTSLPLSGMSGVTLTYLSGAAVLCAAAAWMHIRRKANAKGGERRE
;
A
#
# COMPACT_ATOMS: atom_id res chain seq x y z
N MET A 1 10.17 -27.49 26.34
CA MET A 1 9.97 -28.69 25.48
C MET A 1 9.83 -28.22 24.06
N ASN A 2 10.60 -28.73 23.14
CA ASN A 2 10.47 -28.46 21.71
C ASN A 2 9.66 -29.58 21.07
N VAL A 3 8.54 -29.26 20.50
CA VAL A 3 7.68 -30.25 19.81
C VAL A 3 7.91 -30.13 18.31
N GLY A 4 8.78 -30.96 17.79
CA GLY A 4 9.04 -31.11 16.35
C GLY A 4 8.88 -32.56 15.95
N SER A 5 8.21 -32.83 14.87
CA SER A 5 8.02 -34.12 14.19
C SER A 5 7.96 -35.40 15.09
N VAL A 6 6.90 -35.53 15.84
CA VAL A 6 6.54 -36.84 16.48
C VAL A 6 5.46 -37.51 15.62
N ARG A 7 5.73 -38.67 15.08
CA ARG A 7 4.71 -39.51 14.37
C ARG A 7 3.95 -40.33 15.37
N MET A 8 2.67 -40.06 15.57
CA MET A 8 1.76 -40.96 16.29
C MET A 8 0.46 -41.20 15.48
N LYS A 9 -0.07 -42.41 15.53
CA LYS A 9 -1.31 -42.83 14.86
C LYS A 9 -2.47 -42.73 15.83
N LEU A 10 -3.52 -42.03 15.47
CA LEU A 10 -4.69 -41.87 16.34
C LEU A 10 -6.02 -42.13 15.65
N ILE A 11 -6.96 -42.62 16.46
CA ILE A 11 -8.32 -43.00 16.04
C ILE A 11 -9.37 -42.13 16.71
N ILE A 12 -10.18 -41.38 15.92
CA ILE A 12 -11.36 -40.66 16.46
C ILE A 12 -12.50 -40.57 15.45
N LYS A 13 -13.73 -40.79 15.95
CA LYS A 13 -14.99 -40.52 15.26
C LYS A 13 -15.45 -39.08 15.51
N GLY A 14 -15.81 -38.37 14.47
CA GLY A 14 -16.29 -36.99 14.56
C GLY A 14 -17.80 -36.86 14.38
N ASP A 15 -18.42 -35.96 15.06
CA ASP A 15 -19.79 -35.48 14.83
C ASP A 15 -19.86 -34.45 13.70
N LYS A 16 -20.86 -34.62 12.84
CA LYS A 16 -21.22 -33.64 11.82
C LYS A 16 -22.00 -32.49 12.46
N THR A 17 -21.57 -31.29 12.35
CA THR A 17 -22.40 -30.10 12.67
C THR A 17 -22.43 -29.12 11.51
N SER A 18 -23.64 -28.79 11.13
CA SER A 18 -24.22 -27.63 10.46
C SER A 18 -23.56 -27.11 9.18
N THR A 19 -24.42 -26.93 8.22
CA THR A 19 -24.26 -26.20 6.98
C THR A 19 -23.95 -24.72 7.25
N ASP A 20 -22.70 -24.36 7.38
CA ASP A 20 -22.28 -22.96 7.33
C ASP A 20 -22.35 -22.46 5.90
N ASN A 21 -23.15 -21.43 5.70
CA ASN A 21 -23.29 -20.74 4.43
C ASN A 21 -21.94 -20.06 4.09
N GLU A 22 -21.36 -20.37 2.94
CA GLU A 22 -19.99 -19.97 2.55
C GLU A 22 -19.71 -18.46 2.54
N ASN A 23 -20.72 -17.62 2.74
CA ASN A 23 -20.61 -16.14 2.67
C ASN A 23 -20.71 -15.41 4.02
N ASN A 24 -20.80 -16.11 5.14
CA ASN A 24 -20.95 -15.46 6.46
C ASN A 24 -19.61 -15.40 7.21
N PRO A 25 -19.33 -14.30 7.96
CA PRO A 25 -18.18 -14.23 8.87
C PRO A 25 -18.34 -15.24 10.03
N GLY A 26 -17.24 -15.56 10.69
CA GLY A 26 -17.21 -16.54 11.78
C GLY A 26 -17.30 -17.98 11.35
N ARG A 27 -16.64 -18.33 10.27
CA ARG A 27 -16.55 -19.71 9.76
C ARG A 27 -15.78 -20.61 10.71
N LEU A 28 -16.43 -21.64 11.21
CA LEU A 28 -15.80 -22.59 12.12
C LEU A 28 -14.76 -23.46 11.41
N ALA A 29 -13.64 -23.67 12.08
CA ALA A 29 -12.70 -24.71 11.71
C ALA A 29 -13.17 -26.05 12.23
N ALA A 30 -12.78 -27.15 11.56
CA ALA A 30 -13.15 -28.51 11.94
C ALA A 30 -12.01 -29.48 11.66
N ILE A 31 -11.92 -30.52 12.50
CA ILE A 31 -11.12 -31.70 12.20
C ILE A 31 -12.07 -32.84 11.82
N THR A 32 -11.80 -33.44 10.68
CA THR A 32 -12.46 -34.67 10.24
C THR A 32 -11.46 -35.82 10.22
N TRP A 33 -11.93 -37.01 10.52
CA TRP A 33 -11.11 -38.22 10.59
C TRP A 33 -11.63 -39.26 9.59
N ASP A 34 -10.76 -39.83 8.80
CA ASP A 34 -11.11 -40.90 7.88
C ASP A 34 -11.18 -42.28 8.60
N THR A 35 -11.59 -43.30 7.89
CA THR A 35 -11.67 -44.69 8.40
C THR A 35 -10.30 -45.26 8.74
N ASN A 36 -9.23 -44.69 8.24
CA ASN A 36 -7.84 -45.07 8.53
C ASN A 36 -7.23 -44.21 9.63
N ASN A 37 -8.02 -43.32 10.24
CA ASN A 37 -7.65 -42.42 11.31
C ASN A 37 -6.62 -41.36 10.89
N ASN A 38 -6.66 -40.93 9.64
CA ASN A 38 -5.93 -39.75 9.23
C ASN A 38 -6.81 -38.52 9.49
N GLY A 39 -6.29 -37.60 10.28
CA GLY A 39 -6.96 -36.33 10.57
C GLY A 39 -6.79 -35.34 9.45
N THR A 40 -7.84 -34.63 9.14
CA THR A 40 -7.81 -33.47 8.22
C THR A 40 -8.38 -32.25 8.93
N LEU A 41 -7.54 -31.24 9.17
CA LEU A 41 -7.94 -29.94 9.70
C LEU A 41 -8.35 -29.05 8.54
N THR A 42 -9.57 -28.52 8.60
CA THR A 42 -10.05 -27.47 7.71
C THR A 42 -10.25 -26.21 8.52
N TYR A 43 -9.67 -25.10 8.07
CA TYR A 43 -9.88 -23.79 8.67
C TYR A 43 -9.87 -22.70 7.58
N TYR A 44 -10.34 -21.52 7.95
CA TYR A 44 -10.48 -20.41 7.02
C TYR A 44 -9.67 -19.21 7.49
N VAL A 45 -8.96 -18.59 6.60
CA VAL A 45 -8.19 -17.37 6.87
C VAL A 45 -8.75 -16.25 6.00
N THR A 46 -9.30 -15.24 6.63
CA THR A 46 -9.68 -14.00 5.94
C THR A 46 -8.56 -13.00 6.14
N THR A 47 -7.99 -12.58 5.04
CA THR A 47 -7.03 -11.47 4.99
C THR A 47 -7.73 -10.23 4.50
N SER A 48 -7.30 -9.08 4.99
CA SER A 48 -7.80 -7.78 4.58
C SER A 48 -6.64 -6.96 4.03
N MET A 49 -6.80 -6.49 2.81
CA MET A 49 -5.80 -5.65 2.14
C MET A 49 -6.42 -4.29 1.83
N PRO A 50 -5.66 -3.20 1.95
CA PRO A 50 -6.14 -1.89 1.51
C PRO A 50 -6.65 -1.96 0.08
N SER A 51 -7.85 -1.42 -0.15
CA SER A 51 -8.43 -1.27 -1.49
C SER A 51 -7.66 -0.24 -2.31
N GLU A 52 -7.80 -0.29 -3.61
CA GLU A 52 -7.27 0.75 -4.49
C GLU A 52 -7.73 2.14 -4.03
N GLY A 53 -6.80 3.09 -3.96
CA GLY A 53 -7.05 4.41 -3.38
C GLY A 53 -6.98 4.48 -1.85
N GLY A 54 -6.80 3.35 -1.13
CA GLY A 54 -6.56 3.33 0.32
C GLY A 54 -7.72 3.78 1.20
N LEU A 55 -8.95 3.89 0.67
CA LEU A 55 -10.13 4.37 1.39
C LEU A 55 -10.95 3.25 2.05
N GLY A 56 -10.47 2.06 2.04
CA GLY A 56 -11.14 0.89 2.62
C GLY A 56 -10.27 -0.32 2.49
N THR A 57 -10.87 -1.49 2.70
CA THR A 57 -10.19 -2.78 2.55
C THR A 57 -11.04 -3.74 1.71
N THR A 58 -10.37 -4.75 1.18
CA THR A 58 -11.00 -5.89 0.53
C THR A 58 -10.62 -7.14 1.30
N GLU A 59 -11.62 -7.88 1.75
CA GLU A 59 -11.47 -9.12 2.48
C GLU A 59 -11.48 -10.30 1.51
N THR A 60 -10.48 -11.15 1.64
CA THR A 60 -10.38 -12.41 0.88
C THR A 60 -10.28 -13.57 1.84
N THR A 61 -11.20 -14.52 1.74
CA THR A 61 -11.20 -15.72 2.58
C THR A 61 -10.63 -16.91 1.81
N THR A 62 -9.60 -17.52 2.37
CA THR A 62 -8.95 -18.72 1.84
C THR A 62 -9.28 -19.90 2.74
N LYS A 63 -9.72 -20.99 2.15
CA LYS A 63 -9.88 -22.28 2.83
C LYS A 63 -8.55 -23.01 2.86
N HIS A 64 -8.12 -23.42 4.05
CA HIS A 64 -6.93 -24.22 4.27
C HIS A 64 -7.33 -25.62 4.67
N VAL A 65 -6.71 -26.61 4.05
CA VAL A 65 -6.91 -28.02 4.36
C VAL A 65 -5.55 -28.64 4.62
N VAL A 66 -5.38 -29.19 5.80
CA VAL A 66 -4.10 -29.75 6.26
C VAL A 66 -4.31 -31.19 6.72
N SER A 67 -3.52 -32.11 6.16
CA SER A 67 -3.54 -33.55 6.50
C SER A 67 -2.11 -34.09 6.61
N GLY A 68 -1.94 -35.25 7.20
CA GLY A 68 -0.65 -35.97 7.26
C GLY A 68 0.36 -35.35 8.25
N PHE A 69 -0.08 -34.77 9.33
CA PHE A 69 0.76 -34.13 10.35
C PHE A 69 1.10 -35.07 11.50
N GLY A 70 2.29 -34.90 12.10
CA GLY A 70 2.64 -35.48 13.39
C GLY A 70 1.88 -34.81 14.53
N ALA A 71 1.25 -35.58 15.41
CA ALA A 71 0.39 -35.05 16.46
C ALA A 71 0.73 -35.56 17.85
N ILE A 72 0.58 -34.70 18.87
CA ILE A 72 0.48 -35.08 20.27
C ILE A 72 -1.00 -35.08 20.64
N VAL A 73 -1.44 -36.21 21.18
CA VAL A 73 -2.87 -36.44 21.44
C VAL A 73 -3.07 -37.03 22.83
N ALA A 74 -4.17 -36.64 23.46
CA ALA A 74 -4.55 -37.27 24.76
C ALA A 74 -4.84 -38.76 24.61
N ALA A 75 -4.16 -39.57 25.41
CA ALA A 75 -4.18 -41.03 25.30
C ALA A 75 -5.29 -41.73 26.13
N SER A 76 -6.02 -41.01 26.99
CA SER A 76 -6.98 -41.62 27.91
C SER A 76 -8.23 -42.14 27.24
N LYS A 77 -8.60 -43.39 27.56
CA LYS A 77 -9.83 -44.06 27.09
C LYS A 77 -11.02 -43.86 28.02
N SER A 78 -10.82 -43.46 29.25
CA SER A 78 -11.88 -43.28 30.27
C SER A 78 -11.55 -42.13 31.19
N GLY A 79 -12.55 -41.31 31.54
CA GLY A 79 -12.43 -40.11 32.43
C GLY A 79 -12.31 -38.81 31.66
N SER A 80 -12.52 -37.72 32.36
CA SER A 80 -12.31 -36.36 31.84
C SER A 80 -10.82 -36.04 31.84
N VAL A 81 -10.27 -35.71 30.68
CA VAL A 81 -8.91 -35.12 30.58
C VAL A 81 -9.05 -33.61 30.71
N GLU A 82 -8.38 -33.02 31.69
CA GLU A 82 -8.44 -31.58 31.88
C GLU A 82 -7.46 -30.84 30.96
N ARG A 83 -6.36 -31.46 30.57
CA ARG A 83 -5.32 -30.83 29.73
C ARG A 83 -4.41 -31.88 29.08
N ILE A 84 -3.82 -31.50 27.94
CA ILE A 84 -2.85 -32.35 27.24
C ILE A 84 -1.44 -31.98 27.67
N ILE A 85 -1.16 -30.68 27.74
CA ILE A 85 0.14 -30.14 28.19
C ILE A 85 -0.10 -29.16 29.33
N SER A 86 0.70 -29.26 30.36
CA SER A 86 0.82 -28.27 31.44
C SER A 86 2.22 -27.70 31.43
N VAL A 87 2.30 -26.37 31.39
CA VAL A 87 3.55 -25.60 31.44
C VAL A 87 3.60 -24.89 32.80
N ALA A 88 4.44 -25.36 33.70
CA ALA A 88 4.61 -24.78 35.02
C ALA A 88 5.27 -23.41 34.96
N ASP A 89 5.15 -22.63 36.03
CA ASP A 89 5.86 -21.34 36.19
C ASP A 89 7.38 -21.57 36.03
N GLY A 90 8.07 -20.65 35.38
CA GLY A 90 9.48 -20.77 35.05
C GLY A 90 9.80 -21.71 33.89
N SER A 91 8.85 -22.50 33.39
CA SER A 91 9.06 -23.45 32.31
C SER A 91 8.68 -22.86 30.95
N THR A 92 9.23 -23.41 29.87
CA THR A 92 8.98 -22.96 28.51
C THR A 92 8.56 -24.14 27.61
N LEU A 93 7.49 -23.95 26.88
CA LEU A 93 7.06 -24.79 25.76
C LEU A 93 7.31 -24.06 24.45
N ASN A 94 8.04 -24.68 23.52
CA ASN A 94 8.18 -24.17 22.16
C ASN A 94 7.48 -25.13 21.19
N LEU A 95 6.52 -24.60 20.41
CA LEU A 95 5.86 -25.31 19.33
C LEU A 95 6.32 -24.70 18.01
N ASN A 96 7.17 -25.42 17.29
CA ASN A 96 7.75 -24.97 16.02
C ASN A 96 7.11 -25.68 14.82
N GLY A 97 6.33 -26.74 15.06
CA GLY A 97 5.64 -27.52 14.05
C GLY A 97 4.84 -28.67 14.66
N GLY A 98 4.19 -29.45 13.84
CA GLY A 98 3.30 -30.52 14.28
C GLY A 98 1.97 -30.03 14.85
N MET A 99 1.25 -30.90 15.53
CA MET A 99 -0.08 -30.62 16.06
C MET A 99 -0.23 -31.07 17.51
N ILE A 100 -0.87 -30.25 18.32
CA ILE A 100 -1.35 -30.63 19.64
C ILE A 100 -2.88 -30.60 19.56
N THR A 101 -3.51 -31.77 19.82
CA THR A 101 -4.94 -31.92 19.62
C THR A 101 -5.55 -32.88 20.63
N THR A 102 -6.86 -32.84 20.80
CA THR A 102 -7.60 -33.81 21.60
C THR A 102 -8.77 -34.42 20.82
N PRO A 103 -8.96 -35.72 20.92
CA PRO A 103 -10.09 -36.37 20.27
C PRO A 103 -11.39 -36.30 21.07
N ARG A 104 -11.35 -35.75 22.27
CA ARG A 104 -12.45 -35.87 23.23
C ARG A 104 -12.82 -34.48 23.78
N THR A 105 -14.07 -34.38 24.21
CA THR A 105 -14.52 -33.28 25.07
C THR A 105 -13.66 -33.29 26.34
N LEU A 106 -12.97 -32.18 26.58
CA LEU A 106 -12.24 -31.99 27.83
C LEU A 106 -13.23 -31.74 28.97
N GLY A 107 -12.84 -31.98 30.21
CA GLY A 107 -13.67 -31.71 31.39
C GLY A 107 -14.01 -30.25 31.56
N ASN A 108 -14.79 -29.89 32.58
CA ASN A 108 -15.31 -28.54 32.79
C ASN A 108 -14.22 -27.42 32.81
N ASN A 109 -12.98 -27.76 33.15
CA ASN A 109 -11.83 -26.83 33.13
C ASN A 109 -10.76 -27.29 32.15
N GLY A 110 -11.19 -27.92 31.06
CA GLY A 110 -10.25 -28.56 30.14
C GLY A 110 -9.66 -27.62 29.12
N HIS A 111 -8.36 -27.76 28.88
CA HIS A 111 -7.59 -27.01 27.89
C HIS A 111 -6.67 -27.96 27.10
N VAL A 112 -6.37 -27.63 25.86
CA VAL A 112 -5.28 -28.37 25.15
C VAL A 112 -3.95 -28.06 25.84
N ILE A 113 -3.68 -26.77 26.12
CA ILE A 113 -2.48 -26.34 26.84
C ILE A 113 -2.91 -25.46 28.02
N LEU A 114 -2.47 -25.78 29.24
CA LEU A 114 -2.51 -24.92 30.40
C LEU A 114 -1.11 -24.37 30.68
N SER A 115 -0.94 -23.07 30.77
CA SER A 115 0.36 -22.45 31.01
C SER A 115 0.35 -21.46 32.14
N GLN A 116 1.24 -21.63 33.08
CA GLN A 116 1.68 -20.63 34.07
C GLN A 116 3.08 -20.08 33.73
N GLY A 117 3.80 -20.74 32.81
CA GLY A 117 5.11 -20.35 32.29
C GLY A 117 5.03 -19.68 30.91
N THR A 118 6.01 -19.94 30.09
CA THR A 118 6.12 -19.35 28.75
C THR A 118 5.72 -20.36 27.68
N VAL A 119 4.84 -19.98 26.78
CA VAL A 119 4.53 -20.74 25.56
C VAL A 119 4.91 -19.92 24.34
N ASN A 120 5.74 -20.48 23.48
CA ASN A 120 6.13 -19.88 22.21
C ASN A 120 5.61 -20.74 21.06
N ILE A 121 4.84 -20.14 20.16
CA ILE A 121 4.36 -20.80 18.94
C ILE A 121 4.94 -20.07 17.73
N SER A 122 5.84 -20.70 17.01
CA SER A 122 6.38 -20.21 15.74
C SER A 122 5.88 -21.00 14.53
N GLY A 123 5.24 -22.14 14.76
CA GLY A 123 4.65 -23.00 13.74
C GLY A 123 3.77 -24.08 14.38
N GLY A 124 3.17 -24.92 13.56
CA GLY A 124 2.31 -26.02 14.04
C GLY A 124 0.88 -25.58 14.38
N TYR A 125 0.14 -26.49 15.04
CA TYR A 125 -1.31 -26.37 15.23
C TYR A 125 -1.70 -26.72 16.66
N VAL A 126 -2.57 -25.90 17.28
CA VAL A 126 -3.27 -26.20 18.54
C VAL A 126 -4.76 -26.27 18.25
N THR A 127 -5.37 -27.43 18.42
CA THR A 127 -6.68 -27.65 17.83
C THR A 127 -7.54 -28.68 18.56
N ASN A 128 -8.84 -28.59 18.30
CA ASN A 128 -9.89 -29.48 18.78
C ASN A 128 -10.03 -29.52 20.31
N GLY A 129 -9.60 -28.47 21.00
CA GLY A 129 -9.86 -28.31 22.41
C GLY A 129 -11.34 -28.00 22.65
N SER A 130 -11.98 -28.75 23.49
CA SER A 130 -13.39 -28.60 23.83
C SER A 130 -13.57 -28.80 25.33
N GLY A 131 -13.41 -27.73 26.11
CA GLY A 131 -13.59 -27.70 27.57
C GLY A 131 -14.84 -26.96 28.00
N GLY A 132 -15.48 -27.34 29.09
CA GLY A 132 -16.64 -26.65 29.66
C GLY A 132 -16.32 -25.26 30.23
N GLY A 133 -15.04 -24.97 30.51
CA GLY A 133 -14.56 -23.72 31.11
C GLY A 133 -13.96 -22.75 30.09
N TRP A 134 -12.77 -22.26 30.37
CA TRP A 134 -12.12 -21.19 29.64
C TRP A 134 -10.93 -21.68 28.81
N GLY A 135 -10.70 -21.11 27.64
CA GLY A 135 -9.53 -21.38 26.84
C GLY A 135 -9.48 -22.78 26.22
N GLY A 136 -10.32 -23.08 25.24
CA GLY A 136 -10.37 -24.39 24.62
C GLY A 136 -9.02 -24.86 24.08
N GLY A 137 -8.31 -24.01 23.36
CA GLY A 137 -6.95 -24.27 22.89
C GLY A 137 -5.91 -24.04 23.98
N LEU A 138 -5.80 -22.82 24.48
CA LEU A 138 -4.84 -22.40 25.48
C LEU A 138 -5.54 -21.72 26.65
N CYS A 139 -5.05 -22.01 27.87
CA CYS A 139 -5.29 -21.21 29.06
C CYS A 139 -3.91 -20.72 29.56
N VAL A 140 -3.73 -19.41 29.66
CA VAL A 140 -2.50 -18.76 30.09
C VAL A 140 -2.80 -17.97 31.35
N THR A 141 -2.28 -18.38 32.49
CA THR A 141 -2.70 -17.81 33.78
C THR A 141 -1.51 -17.52 34.69
N GLY A 142 -1.53 -16.34 35.30
CA GLY A 142 -0.51 -15.91 36.27
C GLY A 142 0.37 -14.77 35.77
N ALA A 143 0.86 -13.94 36.70
CA ALA A 143 1.61 -12.72 36.42
C ALA A 143 2.93 -12.96 35.64
N ASN A 144 3.52 -14.14 35.77
CA ASN A 144 4.73 -14.52 35.06
C ASN A 144 4.43 -15.22 33.71
N ALA A 145 3.17 -15.64 33.49
CA ALA A 145 2.80 -16.40 32.31
C ALA A 145 2.89 -15.54 31.03
N LYS A 146 3.51 -16.10 30.01
CA LYS A 146 3.71 -15.43 28.72
C LYS A 146 3.31 -16.34 27.58
N PHE A 147 2.61 -15.78 26.64
CA PHE A 147 2.31 -16.42 25.37
C PHE A 147 2.83 -15.58 24.22
N ASN A 148 3.72 -16.12 23.41
CA ASN A 148 4.30 -15.48 22.24
C ASN A 148 3.93 -16.31 20.99
N MET A 149 3.25 -15.67 20.06
CA MET A 149 2.87 -16.30 18.78
C MET A 149 3.48 -15.50 17.63
N THR A 150 4.41 -16.10 16.92
CA THR A 150 5.07 -15.54 15.75
C THR A 150 4.68 -16.27 14.46
N GLY A 151 3.99 -17.39 14.58
CA GLY A 151 3.52 -18.24 13.49
C GLY A 151 2.58 -19.34 14.02
N GLY A 152 2.26 -20.32 13.20
CA GLY A 152 1.37 -21.42 13.57
C GLY A 152 -0.11 -21.05 13.56
N VAL A 153 -0.96 -22.01 13.98
CA VAL A 153 -2.42 -21.90 13.89
C VAL A 153 -3.08 -22.43 15.16
N ILE A 154 -4.02 -21.65 15.72
CA ILE A 154 -4.91 -22.06 16.81
C ILE A 154 -6.32 -22.10 16.24
N ALA A 155 -6.86 -23.30 16.03
CA ALA A 155 -8.11 -23.45 15.30
C ALA A 155 -9.00 -24.60 15.79
N ALA A 156 -10.28 -24.53 15.50
CA ALA A 156 -11.28 -25.55 15.85
C ALA A 156 -11.35 -25.83 17.37
N ASN A 157 -11.09 -24.84 18.20
CA ASN A 157 -11.22 -24.95 19.66
C ASN A 157 -12.53 -24.32 20.12
N LYS A 158 -13.08 -24.84 21.23
CA LYS A 158 -14.36 -24.39 21.78
C LYS A 158 -14.32 -24.36 23.30
N ALA A 159 -14.87 -23.29 23.90
CA ALA A 159 -14.94 -23.13 25.34
C ALA A 159 -16.17 -22.32 25.74
N ALA A 160 -16.42 -22.15 27.05
CA ALA A 160 -17.41 -21.19 27.50
C ALA A 160 -16.98 -19.74 27.18
N SER A 161 -15.69 -19.45 27.32
CA SER A 161 -15.06 -18.20 26.86
C SER A 161 -13.63 -18.44 26.43
N GLY A 162 -13.11 -17.61 25.50
CA GLY A 162 -11.80 -17.81 24.92
C GLY A 162 -11.71 -19.12 24.13
N GLY A 163 -12.60 -19.32 23.14
CA GLY A 163 -12.62 -20.56 22.37
C GLY A 163 -11.24 -21.04 21.93
N GLY A 164 -10.42 -20.13 21.38
CA GLY A 164 -9.01 -20.39 21.08
C GLY A 164 -8.09 -20.22 22.29
N ILE A 165 -8.09 -19.04 22.89
CA ILE A 165 -7.19 -18.64 23.96
C ILE A 165 -7.95 -17.95 25.08
N TYR A 166 -7.63 -18.31 26.31
CA TYR A 166 -8.00 -17.57 27.53
C TYR A 166 -6.73 -17.11 28.24
N ALA A 167 -6.73 -15.91 28.80
CA ALA A 167 -5.63 -15.43 29.62
C ALA A 167 -6.13 -14.60 30.80
N ASP A 168 -5.52 -14.79 31.97
CA ASP A 168 -5.88 -14.05 33.17
C ASP A 168 -4.70 -13.82 34.14
N ASN A 169 -5.03 -13.20 35.29
CA ASN A 169 -4.15 -13.04 36.44
C ASN A 169 -2.80 -12.37 36.10
N GLY A 170 -2.79 -11.37 35.24
CA GLY A 170 -1.61 -10.62 34.86
C GLY A 170 -0.78 -11.23 33.72
N ALA A 171 -1.26 -12.27 33.08
CA ALA A 171 -0.61 -12.90 31.94
C ALA A 171 -0.39 -11.93 30.78
N LYS A 172 0.62 -12.22 29.95
CA LYS A 172 0.99 -11.37 28.79
C LYS A 172 0.95 -12.17 27.50
N LEU A 173 0.18 -11.69 26.54
CA LEU A 173 0.04 -12.27 25.21
C LEU A 173 0.68 -11.37 24.16
N ASN A 174 1.65 -11.87 23.41
CA ASN A 174 2.28 -11.20 22.28
C ASN A 174 1.94 -11.96 20.99
N LEU A 175 1.05 -11.42 20.22
CA LEU A 175 0.60 -11.99 18.94
C LEU A 175 1.23 -11.16 17.83
N SER A 176 2.34 -11.62 17.26
CA SER A 176 3.06 -10.88 16.20
C SER A 176 2.99 -11.58 14.83
N GLY A 177 2.46 -12.79 14.79
CA GLY A 177 2.23 -13.58 13.59
C GLY A 177 1.33 -14.78 13.90
N GLY A 178 1.11 -15.61 12.89
CA GLY A 178 0.24 -16.78 13.01
C GLY A 178 -1.25 -16.45 12.88
N VAL A 179 -2.08 -17.48 13.03
CA VAL A 179 -3.52 -17.43 12.74
C VAL A 179 -4.31 -18.03 13.92
N ILE A 180 -5.28 -17.29 14.41
CA ILE A 180 -6.27 -17.76 15.38
C ILE A 180 -7.61 -17.78 14.66
N SER A 181 -8.08 -18.99 14.25
CA SER A 181 -9.17 -19.09 13.30
C SER A 181 -10.18 -20.18 13.63
N GLY A 182 -11.46 -19.88 13.41
CA GLY A 182 -12.52 -20.85 13.48
C GLY A 182 -12.73 -21.46 14.88
N ASN A 183 -12.36 -20.70 15.91
CA ASN A 183 -12.64 -21.05 17.30
C ASN A 183 -13.99 -20.45 17.73
N ALA A 184 -14.62 -21.03 18.75
CA ALA A 184 -15.95 -20.61 19.16
C ALA A 184 -16.20 -20.66 20.67
N THR A 185 -17.17 -19.89 21.12
CA THR A 185 -17.82 -20.13 22.41
C THR A 185 -18.92 -21.18 22.26
N TYR A 186 -19.40 -21.76 23.40
CA TYR A 186 -20.60 -22.57 23.40
C TYR A 186 -21.82 -21.68 23.21
N GLY A 187 -22.67 -21.99 22.25
CA GLY A 187 -23.93 -21.30 22.00
C GLY A 187 -24.97 -21.59 23.08
N LYS A 188 -24.71 -21.14 24.31
CA LYS A 188 -25.61 -21.33 25.43
C LYS A 188 -26.30 -20.03 25.80
N PRO A 189 -27.57 -20.09 26.17
CA PRO A 189 -28.22 -18.97 26.84
C PRO A 189 -27.62 -18.76 28.23
N TYR A 190 -27.44 -17.53 28.62
CA TYR A 190 -27.05 -17.15 29.97
C TYR A 190 -28.15 -16.31 30.61
N ASP A 191 -28.66 -16.79 31.77
CA ASP A 191 -29.68 -16.11 32.52
C ASP A 191 -29.12 -15.14 33.56
N ASN A 192 -27.80 -15.24 33.84
CA ASN A 192 -27.14 -14.44 34.83
C ASN A 192 -26.28 -13.34 34.22
N LEU A 193 -26.69 -12.10 34.51
CA LEU A 193 -26.17 -10.86 33.99
C LEU A 193 -24.76 -10.50 34.47
N TYR A 194 -24.27 -11.16 35.50
CA TYR A 194 -23.10 -10.70 36.26
C TYR A 194 -21.97 -11.71 36.30
N SER A 195 -22.03 -12.72 35.45
CA SER A 195 -20.86 -13.61 35.27
C SER A 195 -20.03 -13.18 34.07
N PRO A 196 -18.96 -12.40 34.29
CA PRO A 196 -18.11 -11.90 33.22
C PRO A 196 -17.23 -13.01 32.62
N ASP A 197 -17.49 -14.24 32.98
CA ASP A 197 -16.59 -15.35 32.68
C ASP A 197 -17.10 -16.25 31.55
N ASN A 198 -18.32 -16.03 31.06
CA ASN A 198 -18.94 -16.90 30.08
C ASN A 198 -19.47 -16.12 28.86
N GLY A 199 -19.16 -16.56 27.67
CA GLY A 199 -19.69 -15.99 26.44
C GLY A 199 -18.85 -14.91 25.81
N TYR A 200 -17.53 -14.88 26.08
CA TYR A 200 -16.61 -13.88 25.58
C TYR A 200 -15.48 -14.49 24.73
N GLY A 201 -15.05 -13.73 23.71
CA GLY A 201 -13.86 -14.03 22.97
C GLY A 201 -13.90 -15.37 22.22
N GLY A 202 -14.50 -15.39 21.04
CA GLY A 202 -14.48 -16.61 20.22
C GLY A 202 -13.08 -17.08 19.90
N GLY A 203 -12.22 -16.15 19.51
CA GLY A 203 -10.78 -16.40 19.30
C GLY A 203 -9.99 -16.27 20.61
N VAL A 204 -10.03 -15.09 21.22
CA VAL A 204 -9.22 -14.73 22.39
C VAL A 204 -10.09 -14.07 23.45
N PHE A 205 -9.96 -14.48 24.70
CA PHE A 205 -10.52 -13.79 25.84
C PHE A 205 -9.45 -13.51 26.89
N THR A 206 -9.35 -12.24 27.30
CA THR A 206 -8.42 -11.84 28.34
C THR A 206 -9.16 -11.17 29.50
N LYS A 207 -8.81 -11.54 30.75
CA LYS A 207 -9.36 -10.98 31.99
C LYS A 207 -8.21 -10.61 32.90
N ASN A 208 -7.99 -9.33 33.17
CA ASN A 208 -6.81 -8.86 33.90
C ASN A 208 -5.51 -9.43 33.29
N ALA A 209 -5.36 -9.25 32.00
CA ALA A 209 -4.18 -9.68 31.25
C ALA A 209 -3.91 -8.73 30.06
N ASP A 210 -2.65 -8.56 29.72
CA ASP A 210 -2.25 -7.68 28.64
C ASP A 210 -2.13 -8.48 27.33
N VAL A 211 -2.65 -7.91 26.24
CA VAL A 211 -2.46 -8.48 24.91
C VAL A 211 -1.98 -7.43 23.92
N THR A 212 -0.96 -7.82 23.14
CA THR A 212 -0.42 -7.02 22.04
C THR A 212 -0.58 -7.79 20.75
N ILE A 213 -1.26 -7.16 19.78
CA ILE A 213 -1.42 -7.64 18.40
C ILE A 213 -0.55 -6.79 17.50
N SER A 214 0.31 -7.43 16.72
CA SER A 214 1.29 -6.74 15.86
C SER A 214 1.64 -7.56 14.63
N GLY A 215 2.50 -7.01 13.77
CA GLY A 215 3.07 -7.73 12.62
C GLY A 215 1.99 -8.31 11.70
N THR A 216 2.03 -9.61 11.47
CA THR A 216 1.12 -10.34 10.59
C THR A 216 0.12 -11.23 11.35
N ALA A 217 -0.04 -11.04 12.67
CA ALA A 217 -1.01 -11.80 13.45
C ALA A 217 -2.42 -11.61 12.89
N ASN A 218 -3.16 -12.71 12.76
CA ASN A 218 -4.51 -12.67 12.20
C ASN A 218 -5.49 -13.46 13.10
N ILE A 219 -6.44 -12.73 13.70
CA ILE A 219 -7.53 -13.28 14.50
C ILE A 219 -8.78 -13.27 13.61
N THR A 220 -9.15 -14.43 13.05
CA THR A 220 -10.12 -14.45 11.96
C THR A 220 -11.12 -15.60 12.05
N ASN A 221 -12.32 -15.37 11.55
CA ASN A 221 -13.38 -16.37 11.48
C ASN A 221 -13.78 -17.03 12.82
N ASN A 222 -13.50 -16.38 13.95
CA ASN A 222 -13.91 -16.88 15.25
C ASN A 222 -15.35 -16.43 15.59
N ARG A 223 -16.01 -17.14 16.52
CA ARG A 223 -17.43 -16.91 16.83
C ARG A 223 -17.71 -16.87 18.31
N VAL A 224 -18.60 -15.95 18.69
CA VAL A 224 -19.34 -15.99 19.94
C VAL A 224 -20.81 -16.31 19.61
N ASP A 225 -21.24 -17.53 19.91
CA ASP A 225 -22.62 -17.99 19.70
C ASP A 225 -23.48 -17.87 20.98
N SER A 226 -22.88 -17.49 22.07
CA SER A 226 -23.55 -17.29 23.35
C SER A 226 -24.45 -16.06 23.31
N TYR A 227 -25.58 -16.11 23.98
CA TYR A 227 -26.56 -15.05 24.00
C TYR A 227 -27.24 -14.92 25.38
N ILE A 228 -27.85 -13.76 25.61
CA ILE A 228 -28.57 -13.44 26.88
C ILE A 228 -30.07 -13.60 26.63
N THR A 229 -30.75 -14.31 27.54
CA THR A 229 -32.18 -14.57 27.43
C THR A 229 -33.05 -13.48 28.00
N THR A 230 -32.50 -12.59 28.84
CA THR A 230 -33.25 -11.52 29.50
C THR A 230 -33.21 -10.22 28.70
N SER A 231 -34.36 -9.53 28.61
CA SER A 231 -34.58 -8.37 27.76
C SER A 231 -33.85 -7.06 28.17
N TYR A 232 -33.15 -7.06 29.29
CA TYR A 232 -32.63 -5.82 29.88
C TYR A 232 -31.12 -5.56 29.65
N ASN A 233 -30.38 -6.51 29.07
CA ASN A 233 -28.93 -6.41 29.11
C ASN A 233 -28.29 -6.77 27.80
N ASN A 234 -28.43 -5.89 26.88
CA ASN A 234 -27.86 -5.99 25.55
C ASN A 234 -26.39 -5.62 25.59
N GLY A 235 -25.60 -6.30 24.77
CA GLY A 235 -24.18 -6.03 24.63
C GLY A 235 -23.29 -6.56 25.74
N LEU A 236 -23.81 -7.42 26.61
CA LEU A 236 -23.07 -7.98 27.74
C LEU A 236 -22.15 -9.12 27.35
N LEU A 237 -22.33 -9.77 26.17
CA LEU A 237 -21.49 -10.82 25.66
C LEU A 237 -20.88 -10.38 24.35
N GLY A 238 -19.70 -10.92 24.01
CA GLY A 238 -19.16 -10.56 22.72
C GLY A 238 -17.67 -10.81 22.49
N GLY A 239 -17.17 -10.09 21.49
CA GLY A 239 -15.80 -10.27 21.02
C GLY A 239 -15.63 -11.54 20.18
N GLY A 240 -16.29 -11.60 19.03
CA GLY A 240 -16.14 -12.75 18.13
C GLY A 240 -14.68 -13.09 17.86
N GLY A 241 -13.87 -12.06 17.60
CA GLY A 241 -12.41 -12.21 17.49
C GLY A 241 -11.73 -12.22 18.86
N ILE A 242 -11.84 -11.09 19.58
CA ILE A 242 -11.19 -10.90 20.87
C ILE A 242 -12.10 -10.11 21.84
N ALA A 243 -12.13 -10.54 23.08
CA ALA A 243 -12.65 -9.78 24.20
C ALA A 243 -11.56 -9.58 25.26
N SER A 244 -11.53 -8.39 25.88
CA SER A 244 -10.61 -8.07 26.96
C SER A 244 -11.34 -7.28 28.05
N VAL A 245 -11.20 -7.70 29.31
CA VAL A 245 -11.91 -7.11 30.45
C VAL A 245 -11.02 -7.01 31.68
N ASN A 246 -11.46 -6.24 32.69
CA ASN A 246 -10.91 -6.20 34.05
C ASN A 246 -9.43 -5.74 34.09
N ASP A 247 -9.21 -4.43 33.95
CA ASP A 247 -7.92 -3.74 34.07
C ASP A 247 -6.79 -4.19 33.10
N GLY A 248 -7.13 -5.01 32.09
CA GLY A 248 -6.18 -5.41 31.06
C GLY A 248 -5.87 -4.30 30.06
N LYS A 249 -4.83 -4.52 29.27
CA LYS A 249 -4.45 -3.66 28.14
C LYS A 249 -4.59 -4.44 26.83
N LEU A 250 -5.40 -3.92 25.92
CA LEU A 250 -5.49 -4.43 24.54
C LEU A 250 -4.80 -3.44 23.61
N THR A 251 -3.65 -3.81 23.11
CA THR A 251 -2.85 -2.96 22.22
C THR A 251 -2.75 -3.59 20.83
N MET A 252 -3.07 -2.81 19.81
CA MET A 252 -2.94 -3.22 18.41
C MET A 252 -2.00 -2.25 17.69
N THR A 253 -0.82 -2.71 17.29
CA THR A 253 0.17 -1.93 16.54
C THR A 253 0.31 -2.41 15.09
N GLY A 254 -0.40 -3.47 14.73
CA GLY A 254 -0.43 -4.12 13.44
C GLY A 254 -1.32 -5.34 13.51
N GLY A 255 -1.19 -6.24 12.56
CA GLY A 255 -2.03 -7.44 12.48
C GLY A 255 -3.48 -7.15 12.08
N SER A 256 -4.34 -8.16 12.21
CA SER A 256 -5.72 -8.04 11.78
C SER A 256 -6.70 -8.84 12.65
N VAL A 257 -7.91 -8.28 12.79
CA VAL A 257 -9.08 -8.92 13.40
C VAL A 257 -10.18 -8.92 12.35
N THR A 258 -10.39 -10.07 11.68
CA THR A 258 -11.17 -10.09 10.43
C THR A 258 -12.21 -11.19 10.39
N ALA A 259 -13.36 -10.88 9.80
CA ALA A 259 -14.43 -11.86 9.54
C ALA A 259 -14.86 -12.68 10.78
N ASN A 260 -14.80 -12.09 11.97
CA ASN A 260 -15.27 -12.72 13.18
C ASN A 260 -16.78 -12.38 13.39
N TYR A 261 -17.43 -13.18 14.20
CA TYR A 261 -18.85 -13.09 14.44
C TYR A 261 -19.18 -13.13 15.92
N SER A 262 -20.09 -12.24 16.35
CA SER A 262 -20.72 -12.32 17.66
C SER A 262 -22.25 -12.31 17.52
N HIS A 263 -22.92 -13.21 18.24
CA HIS A 263 -24.37 -13.17 18.36
C HIS A 263 -24.84 -11.89 19.07
N GLU A 264 -24.09 -11.41 20.04
CA GLU A 264 -24.36 -10.16 20.75
C GLU A 264 -23.43 -9.03 20.23
N ALA A 265 -22.59 -8.43 21.04
CA ALA A 265 -21.82 -7.23 20.74
C ALA A 265 -20.38 -7.51 20.26
N GLY A 266 -19.72 -6.50 19.68
CA GLY A 266 -18.31 -6.55 19.35
C GLY A 266 -17.97 -7.72 18.43
N GLY A 267 -18.46 -7.71 17.20
CA GLY A 267 -18.20 -8.79 16.24
C GLY A 267 -16.71 -9.10 16.07
N GLY A 268 -15.87 -8.07 15.99
CA GLY A 268 -14.42 -8.20 15.99
C GLY A 268 -13.82 -8.12 17.39
N VAL A 269 -13.95 -6.96 18.01
CA VAL A 269 -13.30 -6.59 19.27
C VAL A 269 -14.33 -6.12 20.30
N TYR A 270 -14.21 -6.65 21.51
CA TYR A 270 -14.99 -6.26 22.68
C TYR A 270 -14.04 -5.79 23.78
N ALA A 271 -14.00 -4.49 24.03
CA ALA A 271 -13.06 -3.85 24.94
C ALA A 271 -13.76 -3.37 26.22
N GLY A 272 -13.45 -3.98 27.35
CA GLY A 272 -14.05 -3.71 28.65
C GLY A 272 -15.39 -4.40 28.86
N PHE A 273 -15.91 -4.35 30.08
CA PHE A 273 -17.19 -4.88 30.43
C PHE A 273 -17.70 -4.21 31.70
N TRP A 274 -18.87 -3.53 31.68
CA TRP A 274 -19.50 -2.93 32.86
C TRP A 274 -18.46 -2.18 33.72
N ASN A 275 -18.31 -2.54 34.98
CA ASN A 275 -17.30 -1.98 35.87
C ASN A 275 -15.89 -2.60 35.70
N GLN A 276 -15.65 -3.39 34.66
CA GLN A 276 -14.38 -4.04 34.34
C GLN A 276 -13.73 -3.39 33.14
N ALA A 277 -13.31 -2.15 33.33
CA ALA A 277 -12.67 -1.33 32.32
C ALA A 277 -11.32 -1.91 31.86
N ILE A 278 -10.90 -1.52 30.68
CA ILE A 278 -9.57 -1.75 30.14
C ILE A 278 -9.03 -0.48 29.49
N THR A 279 -7.77 -0.52 29.09
CA THR A 279 -7.20 0.42 28.14
C THR A 279 -7.10 -0.23 26.75
N PHE A 280 -7.79 0.35 25.78
CA PHE A 280 -7.67 -0.05 24.37
C PHE A 280 -6.81 0.94 23.60
N LYS A 281 -5.80 0.46 22.91
CA LYS A 281 -4.94 1.30 22.07
C LYS A 281 -4.73 0.66 20.70
N MET A 282 -4.99 1.42 19.62
CA MET A 282 -4.74 0.97 18.26
C MET A 282 -3.91 2.00 17.52
N THR A 283 -2.70 1.61 17.10
CA THR A 283 -1.77 2.48 16.38
C THR A 283 -1.38 1.93 15.01
N GLY A 284 -2.00 0.86 14.58
CA GLY A 284 -1.84 0.22 13.29
C GLY A 284 -2.67 -1.04 13.21
N GLY A 285 -2.85 -1.56 12.00
CA GLY A 285 -3.56 -2.80 11.76
C GLY A 285 -5.01 -2.62 11.33
N THR A 286 -5.75 -3.74 11.24
CA THR A 286 -7.05 -3.78 10.57
C THR A 286 -8.09 -4.52 11.41
N ILE A 287 -9.29 -3.92 11.55
CA ILE A 287 -10.51 -4.56 12.08
C ILE A 287 -11.53 -4.55 10.94
N ALA A 288 -11.75 -5.68 10.26
CA ALA A 288 -12.54 -5.67 9.03
C ALA A 288 -13.43 -6.89 8.83
N GLY A 289 -14.59 -6.66 8.21
CA GLY A 289 -15.51 -7.72 7.82
C GLY A 289 -16.14 -8.47 9.00
N ASN A 290 -16.09 -7.92 10.22
CA ASN A 290 -16.66 -8.53 11.41
C ASN A 290 -18.16 -8.23 11.51
N LYS A 291 -18.88 -9.08 12.24
CA LYS A 291 -20.34 -8.95 12.35
C LYS A 291 -20.84 -9.19 13.78
N SER A 292 -21.75 -8.35 14.23
CA SER A 292 -22.61 -8.59 15.38
C SER A 292 -24.08 -8.62 14.97
N ASP A 293 -24.91 -9.49 15.61
CA ASP A 293 -26.31 -9.63 15.22
C ASP A 293 -27.29 -8.87 16.13
N ASN A 294 -27.15 -8.95 17.43
CA ASN A 294 -28.18 -8.46 18.34
C ASN A 294 -27.76 -7.26 19.20
N ALA A 295 -26.48 -6.87 19.16
CA ALA A 295 -26.02 -5.73 19.95
C ALA A 295 -24.93 -4.97 19.16
N GLU A 296 -24.33 -4.00 19.81
CA GLU A 296 -23.59 -2.89 19.24
C GLU A 296 -22.16 -3.27 18.80
N GLY A 297 -21.62 -2.49 17.88
CA GLY A 297 -20.23 -2.58 17.49
C GLY A 297 -19.92 -3.79 16.60
N GLY A 298 -20.18 -3.68 15.32
CA GLY A 298 -19.83 -4.75 14.35
C GLY A 298 -18.33 -5.02 14.33
N GLY A 299 -17.51 -3.97 14.29
CA GLY A 299 -16.05 -4.07 14.35
C GLY A 299 -15.52 -4.03 15.79
N LEU A 300 -15.74 -2.91 16.47
CA LEU A 300 -15.19 -2.59 17.78
C LEU A 300 -16.30 -2.09 18.73
N ARG A 301 -16.32 -2.58 19.94
CA ARG A 301 -17.11 -2.03 21.05
C ARG A 301 -16.20 -1.58 22.18
N ILE A 302 -16.32 -0.31 22.57
CA ILE A 302 -15.72 0.29 23.76
C ILE A 302 -16.78 0.31 24.85
N SER A 303 -16.56 -0.42 25.93
CA SER A 303 -17.51 -0.56 27.02
C SER A 303 -17.41 0.57 28.05
N GLU A 304 -18.29 0.55 29.02
CA GLU A 304 -18.33 1.51 30.15
C GLU A 304 -16.98 1.65 30.84
N ASN A 305 -16.63 2.87 31.19
CA ASN A 305 -15.38 3.24 31.87
C ASN A 305 -14.08 2.85 31.14
N THR A 306 -14.21 2.21 30.00
CA THR A 306 -13.06 1.85 29.14
C THR A 306 -12.55 3.07 28.38
N THR A 307 -11.24 3.23 28.36
CA THR A 307 -10.58 4.28 27.58
C THR A 307 -9.98 3.69 26.32
N GLY A 308 -10.47 4.13 25.18
CA GLY A 308 -10.00 3.79 23.85
C GLY A 308 -9.21 4.94 23.22
N PHE A 309 -8.13 4.58 22.54
CA PHE A 309 -7.31 5.51 21.78
C PHE A 309 -6.91 4.91 20.43
N ILE A 310 -7.23 5.63 19.36
CA ILE A 310 -6.91 5.22 18.00
C ILE A 310 -6.19 6.36 17.27
N GLU A 311 -4.94 6.12 16.93
CA GLU A 311 -4.12 7.01 16.12
C GLU A 311 -3.01 6.18 15.48
N ALA A 312 -2.89 6.19 14.16
CA ALA A 312 -1.82 5.46 13.49
C ALA A 312 -0.44 5.98 13.93
N ALA A 313 0.50 5.08 14.14
CA ALA A 313 1.86 5.43 14.53
C ALA A 313 2.60 6.21 13.43
N SER A 314 2.24 5.98 12.17
CA SER A 314 2.81 6.68 11.02
C SER A 314 1.87 6.57 9.81
N ALA A 315 2.13 7.32 8.77
CA ALA A 315 1.39 7.24 7.51
C ALA A 315 1.51 5.86 6.83
N SER A 316 2.59 5.12 7.10
CA SER A 316 2.81 3.76 6.58
C SER A 316 2.15 2.66 7.40
N SER A 317 1.72 2.96 8.63
CA SER A 317 1.04 2.00 9.52
C SER A 317 -0.42 2.41 9.77
N LYS A 318 -1.16 2.66 8.69
CA LYS A 318 -2.55 3.11 8.79
C LYS A 318 -3.42 2.13 9.59
N VAL A 319 -4.42 2.69 10.24
CA VAL A 319 -5.49 1.95 10.91
C VAL A 319 -6.68 1.84 9.98
N TYR A 320 -7.24 0.63 9.86
CA TYR A 320 -8.46 0.37 9.10
C TYR A 320 -9.53 -0.25 9.99
N ILE A 321 -10.72 0.34 10.04
CA ILE A 321 -11.93 -0.22 10.65
C ILE A 321 -12.99 -0.23 9.55
N THR A 322 -13.12 -1.35 8.84
CA THR A 322 -13.79 -1.35 7.55
C THR A 322 -14.68 -2.56 7.34
N ASN A 323 -15.75 -2.38 6.56
CA ASN A 323 -16.65 -3.47 6.15
C ASN A 323 -17.25 -4.26 7.31
N ASN A 324 -17.27 -3.70 8.53
CA ASN A 324 -17.88 -4.33 9.68
C ASN A 324 -19.38 -4.08 9.68
N LYS A 325 -20.14 -4.95 10.35
CA LYS A 325 -21.59 -4.91 10.29
C LYS A 325 -22.24 -5.21 11.63
N THR A 326 -23.23 -4.40 12.01
CA THR A 326 -24.16 -4.75 13.09
C THR A 326 -25.59 -4.81 12.58
N MET A 327 -26.30 -5.85 13.02
CA MET A 327 -27.71 -6.08 12.71
C MET A 327 -28.62 -5.79 13.90
N THR A 328 -28.09 -5.09 14.92
CA THR A 328 -28.88 -4.76 16.13
C THR A 328 -30.18 -4.07 15.74
N GLY A 329 -31.28 -4.49 16.37
CA GLY A 329 -32.62 -4.01 16.05
C GLY A 329 -33.36 -4.73 14.93
N SER A 330 -32.70 -5.59 14.16
CA SER A 330 -33.32 -6.25 12.99
C SER A 330 -34.27 -7.39 13.38
N THR A 331 -34.01 -8.10 14.45
CA THR A 331 -34.74 -9.34 14.79
C THR A 331 -35.41 -9.34 16.15
N THR A 332 -35.03 -8.48 17.06
CA THR A 332 -35.43 -8.60 18.50
C THR A 332 -36.24 -7.44 19.05
N GLY A 333 -36.51 -6.40 18.26
CA GLY A 333 -37.12 -5.18 18.76
C GLY A 333 -36.33 -4.51 19.90
N ARG A 334 -35.09 -4.92 20.09
CA ARG A 334 -34.17 -4.39 21.07
C ARG A 334 -33.56 -3.09 20.53
N GLY A 335 -33.71 -2.04 21.32
CA GLY A 335 -32.94 -0.80 21.30
C GLY A 335 -32.65 -0.10 19.99
N GLY A 336 -33.42 0.93 19.64
CA GLY A 336 -33.19 1.72 18.45
C GLY A 336 -31.95 2.60 18.47
N ASP A 337 -31.37 2.81 19.63
CA ASP A 337 -30.25 3.73 19.82
C ASP A 337 -28.88 3.03 19.72
N TRP A 338 -28.87 1.76 19.36
CA TRP A 338 -27.71 0.91 19.38
C TRP A 338 -27.29 0.56 17.96
N GLY A 339 -26.08 0.87 17.65
CA GLY A 339 -25.56 0.70 16.29
C GLY A 339 -24.06 0.56 16.27
N GLY A 340 -23.42 1.37 15.48
CA GLY A 340 -21.98 1.36 15.32
C GLY A 340 -21.50 0.18 14.50
N GLY A 341 -21.74 0.23 13.20
CA GLY A 341 -21.27 -0.82 12.29
C GLY A 341 -19.76 -1.01 12.38
N GLY A 342 -19.01 0.09 12.34
CA GLY A 342 -17.57 0.07 12.60
C GLY A 342 -17.24 0.05 14.09
N VAL A 343 -17.71 1.07 14.83
CA VAL A 343 -17.37 1.29 16.23
C VAL A 343 -18.60 1.67 17.02
N PHE A 344 -18.70 1.13 18.22
CA PHE A 344 -19.66 1.57 19.23
C PHE A 344 -18.96 1.99 20.53
N VAL A 345 -19.39 3.12 21.12
CA VAL A 345 -18.90 3.60 22.40
C VAL A 345 -20.07 3.61 23.41
N GLN A 346 -19.98 2.78 24.45
CA GLN A 346 -20.97 2.66 25.49
C GLN A 346 -20.96 3.89 26.42
N THR A 347 -22.10 4.16 27.06
CA THR A 347 -22.23 5.17 28.13
C THR A 347 -21.07 5.07 29.10
N ALA A 348 -20.49 6.20 29.50
CA ALA A 348 -19.31 6.32 30.35
C ALA A 348 -18.00 5.73 29.76
N GLY A 349 -18.02 5.09 28.60
CA GLY A 349 -16.83 4.78 27.83
C GLY A 349 -16.28 6.04 27.14
N THR A 350 -15.00 6.05 26.86
CA THR A 350 -14.35 7.17 26.16
C THR A 350 -13.52 6.64 24.99
N LEU A 351 -13.75 7.19 23.82
CA LEU A 351 -12.94 6.92 22.64
C LEU A 351 -12.34 8.21 22.09
N SER A 352 -11.02 8.25 21.97
CA SER A 352 -10.29 9.31 21.30
C SER A 352 -9.75 8.83 19.95
N LEU A 353 -10.05 9.59 18.90
CA LEU A 353 -9.61 9.33 17.53
C LEU A 353 -8.78 10.48 17.02
N ARG A 354 -7.75 10.19 16.22
CA ARG A 354 -6.98 11.21 15.54
C ARG A 354 -6.78 10.86 14.09
N ALA A 355 -6.68 11.90 13.25
CA ALA A 355 -6.49 11.81 11.81
C ALA A 355 -7.42 10.80 11.12
N ALA A 356 -8.72 10.85 11.48
CA ALA A 356 -9.72 9.88 11.07
C ALA A 356 -10.52 10.34 9.84
N LEU A 357 -10.59 9.49 8.84
CA LEU A 357 -11.51 9.61 7.71
C LEU A 357 -12.66 8.63 7.90
N VAL A 358 -13.88 9.16 8.05
CA VAL A 358 -15.13 8.40 8.18
C VAL A 358 -15.95 8.59 6.91
N THR A 359 -15.98 7.59 6.07
CA THR A 359 -16.59 7.71 4.73
C THR A 359 -17.16 6.39 4.23
N ARG A 360 -18.13 6.45 3.32
CA ARG A 360 -18.75 5.28 2.69
C ARG A 360 -19.35 4.28 3.69
N ASN A 361 -19.73 4.74 4.87
CA ASN A 361 -20.47 3.94 5.84
C ASN A 361 -21.96 4.10 5.59
N ASP A 362 -22.74 3.10 6.02
CA ASP A 362 -24.16 3.01 5.74
C ASP A 362 -24.94 2.69 7.01
N ALA A 363 -26.02 3.43 7.28
CA ALA A 363 -26.91 3.19 8.37
C ALA A 363 -28.37 3.00 7.88
N GLY A 364 -29.02 1.98 8.36
CA GLY A 364 -30.46 1.79 8.13
C GLY A 364 -31.32 2.86 8.81
N GLY A 365 -30.85 3.42 9.91
CA GLY A 365 -31.37 4.59 10.61
C GLY A 365 -30.65 5.87 10.21
N TRP A 366 -30.09 6.60 11.15
CA TRP A 366 -29.45 7.90 10.95
C TRP A 366 -27.97 7.90 11.30
N GLY A 367 -27.25 8.87 10.71
CA GLY A 367 -25.82 9.03 10.93
C GLY A 367 -25.01 7.91 10.28
N GLY A 368 -25.03 7.82 8.96
CA GLY A 368 -24.20 6.86 8.22
C GLY A 368 -22.73 6.93 8.63
N GLY A 369 -22.20 8.15 8.86
CA GLY A 369 -20.88 8.36 9.41
C GLY A 369 -20.82 8.18 10.92
N ILE A 370 -21.41 9.12 11.66
CA ILE A 370 -21.42 9.14 13.13
C ILE A 370 -22.82 9.39 13.64
N GLY A 371 -23.30 8.54 14.57
CA GLY A 371 -24.47 8.78 15.40
C GLY A 371 -24.07 9.07 16.84
N ALA A 372 -24.54 10.15 17.42
CA ALA A 372 -24.29 10.54 18.80
C ALA A 372 -25.59 10.56 19.63
N CYS A 373 -25.63 9.79 20.71
CA CYS A 373 -26.74 9.72 21.66
C CYS A 373 -26.56 10.77 22.77
N PRO A 374 -27.68 11.23 23.43
CA PRO A 374 -27.64 12.26 24.47
C PRO A 374 -27.02 11.83 25.80
N THR A 375 -26.39 10.69 25.90
CA THR A 375 -25.85 10.15 27.16
C THR A 375 -24.38 10.46 27.37
N GLY A 376 -23.68 10.87 26.32
CA GLY A 376 -22.25 11.19 26.33
C GLY A 376 -21.92 12.53 25.68
N GLN A 377 -20.65 12.85 25.59
CA GLN A 377 -20.13 14.04 24.93
C GLN A 377 -19.40 13.68 23.64
N THR A 378 -19.80 14.29 22.54
CA THR A 378 -19.16 14.13 21.26
C THR A 378 -18.53 15.43 20.81
N ILE A 379 -17.21 15.46 20.69
CA ILE A 379 -16.46 16.62 20.24
C ILE A 379 -15.62 16.20 19.05
N VAL A 380 -15.78 16.91 17.93
CA VAL A 380 -14.99 16.73 16.71
C VAL A 380 -14.28 18.04 16.40
N THR A 381 -12.97 18.04 16.41
CA THR A 381 -12.13 19.19 16.11
C THR A 381 -11.25 18.94 14.88
N HIS A 382 -10.78 20.02 14.24
CA HIS A 382 -9.89 19.87 13.07
C HIS A 382 -8.42 19.60 13.44
N THR A 383 -8.04 19.81 14.69
CA THR A 383 -6.66 19.54 15.15
C THR A 383 -6.43 18.03 15.27
N ASN A 384 -5.68 17.42 14.36
CA ASN A 384 -5.58 15.97 14.23
C ASN A 384 -6.97 15.28 14.28
N GLY A 385 -7.95 15.96 13.67
CA GLY A 385 -9.35 15.67 13.81
C GLY A 385 -9.87 14.62 12.83
N SER A 386 -10.90 15.00 12.09
CA SER A 386 -11.55 14.10 11.15
C SER A 386 -11.93 14.77 9.84
N ALA A 387 -12.14 13.93 8.83
CA ALA A 387 -12.95 14.23 7.68
C ALA A 387 -14.10 13.23 7.64
N ILE A 388 -15.33 13.73 7.54
CA ILE A 388 -16.53 12.90 7.58
C ILE A 388 -17.40 13.34 6.42
N TYR A 389 -17.55 12.48 5.42
CA TYR A 389 -18.28 12.78 4.20
C TYR A 389 -18.64 11.51 3.42
N SER A 390 -19.59 11.64 2.51
CA SER A 390 -20.03 10.54 1.62
C SER A 390 -20.47 9.30 2.38
N ASN A 391 -21.10 9.47 3.54
CA ASN A 391 -21.76 8.39 4.24
C ASN A 391 -23.25 8.40 3.82
N THR A 392 -23.95 7.31 4.08
CA THR A 392 -25.34 7.14 3.69
C THR A 392 -26.17 6.73 4.89
N ASP A 393 -27.36 7.25 5.00
CA ASP A 393 -28.38 6.70 5.88
C ASP A 393 -29.73 6.55 5.17
N HIS A 394 -30.59 5.74 5.72
CA HIS A 394 -31.87 5.42 5.11
C HIS A 394 -33.08 5.92 5.89
N GLY A 395 -32.90 6.40 7.10
CA GLY A 395 -33.97 6.92 7.97
C GLY A 395 -35.11 5.93 8.26
N LYS A 396 -34.91 4.61 8.00
CA LYS A 396 -35.98 3.62 7.97
C LYS A 396 -36.06 2.75 9.22
N ASN A 397 -34.92 2.39 9.77
CA ASN A 397 -34.83 1.41 10.87
C ASN A 397 -34.61 2.12 12.19
N PHE A 398 -35.33 3.17 12.40
CA PHE A 398 -35.40 3.83 13.70
C PHE A 398 -36.37 3.07 14.58
N SER A 399 -35.89 2.32 15.55
CA SER A 399 -36.75 1.85 16.62
C SER A 399 -36.63 2.83 17.78
N ALA A 400 -37.65 3.60 18.01
CA ALA A 400 -37.79 4.32 19.28
C ALA A 400 -37.55 3.35 20.43
N GLY A 401 -36.59 3.66 21.27
CA GLY A 401 -36.04 2.90 22.40
C GLY A 401 -36.83 1.68 22.87
N GLY A 402 -36.10 0.65 23.20
CA GLY A 402 -36.49 -0.77 23.40
C GLY A 402 -37.77 -1.16 24.12
N ASN A 403 -38.69 -0.32 24.30
CA ASN A 403 -39.97 -0.69 24.91
C ASN A 403 -41.21 -0.18 24.17
N GLY A 404 -41.08 0.44 23.01
CA GLY A 404 -42.23 0.78 22.17
C GLY A 404 -43.34 1.63 22.86
N LYS A 405 -43.06 2.23 24.00
CA LYS A 405 -44.05 2.89 24.79
C LYS A 405 -43.69 4.25 25.38
N ASN A 406 -42.50 4.76 25.16
CA ASN A 406 -42.15 6.06 25.69
C ASN A 406 -41.90 7.10 24.63
N GLU A 407 -43.01 7.61 24.07
CA GLU A 407 -43.00 8.92 23.37
C GLU A 407 -42.43 10.02 24.29
N ASP A 408 -42.33 9.80 25.59
CA ASP A 408 -41.83 10.76 26.57
C ASP A 408 -40.30 10.73 26.76
N SER A 409 -39.58 9.67 26.35
CA SER A 409 -38.12 9.59 26.46
C SER A 409 -37.38 9.88 25.18
N GLN A 410 -38.07 9.86 24.05
CA GLN A 410 -37.53 10.35 22.79
C GLN A 410 -37.85 11.84 22.64
N PRO A 411 -36.94 12.64 22.10
CA PRO A 411 -37.28 14.01 21.78
C PRO A 411 -38.53 14.03 20.89
N LYS A 412 -39.56 14.80 21.24
CA LYS A 412 -40.78 14.99 20.44
C LYS A 412 -40.53 15.47 18.99
N TYR A 413 -39.31 15.53 18.57
CA TYR A 413 -38.81 16.12 17.33
C TYR A 413 -38.56 15.11 16.19
N ILE A 414 -38.78 13.82 16.45
CA ILE A 414 -38.75 12.83 15.36
C ILE A 414 -40.08 12.85 14.64
N THR A 415 -40.31 13.88 13.89
CA THR A 415 -41.46 13.95 13.01
C THR A 415 -41.15 13.22 11.68
N SER A 416 -42.19 12.83 10.97
CA SER A 416 -42.08 12.20 9.66
C SER A 416 -41.30 13.05 8.64
N THR A 417 -41.15 14.33 8.87
CA THR A 417 -40.43 15.31 8.05
C THR A 417 -38.94 15.29 8.25
N PHE A 418 -38.42 14.73 9.36
CA PHE A 418 -36.96 14.60 9.60
C PHE A 418 -36.32 13.52 8.73
N LYS A 419 -37.14 12.68 8.10
CA LYS A 419 -36.67 11.51 7.32
C LYS A 419 -35.88 11.86 6.07
N ASP A 420 -36.02 13.08 5.56
CA ASP A 420 -35.48 13.46 4.25
C ASP A 420 -34.38 14.53 4.33
N ALA A 421 -33.83 14.78 5.50
CA ALA A 421 -33.06 15.98 5.73
C ALA A 421 -31.67 15.72 6.28
N GLY A 422 -30.67 15.63 5.41
CA GLY A 422 -29.27 16.01 5.65
C GLY A 422 -28.60 15.51 6.93
N HIS A 423 -28.73 14.21 7.29
CA HIS A 423 -28.11 13.63 8.48
C HIS A 423 -27.23 12.42 8.15
N GLN A 424 -26.83 12.31 6.89
CA GLN A 424 -26.05 11.18 6.40
C GLN A 424 -24.70 11.04 7.07
N ASP A 425 -24.02 12.16 7.30
CA ASP A 425 -22.67 12.14 7.87
C ASP A 425 -22.67 12.21 9.39
N PHE A 426 -23.53 13.03 9.97
CA PHE A 426 -23.73 13.12 11.40
C PHE A 426 -25.20 13.11 11.80
N PHE A 427 -25.49 12.39 12.85
CA PHE A 427 -26.71 12.50 13.64
C PHE A 427 -26.33 12.93 15.06
N LEU A 428 -26.69 14.15 15.43
CA LEU A 428 -26.32 14.79 16.68
C LEU A 428 -27.54 14.98 17.57
N VAL A 429 -27.44 14.57 18.83
CA VAL A 429 -28.54 14.65 19.80
C VAL A 429 -28.05 15.29 21.07
N ARG A 430 -28.90 16.16 21.68
CA ARG A 430 -28.68 16.79 22.97
C ARG A 430 -29.76 16.33 23.97
N ASN A 431 -29.39 16.21 25.22
CA ASN A 431 -30.36 15.93 26.27
C ASN A 431 -31.34 17.10 26.48
N LYS A 432 -32.65 16.84 26.26
CA LYS A 432 -33.68 17.85 26.38
C LYS A 432 -33.88 18.40 27.81
N ASP A 433 -33.58 17.56 28.81
CA ASP A 433 -33.82 17.89 30.22
C ASP A 433 -32.69 18.72 30.84
N ASN A 434 -31.55 18.85 30.10
CA ASN A 434 -30.44 19.67 30.54
C ASN A 434 -30.04 20.67 29.46
N ALA A 435 -30.78 21.76 29.39
CA ALA A 435 -30.63 22.80 28.38
C ALA A 435 -29.26 23.48 28.38
N SER A 436 -28.47 23.33 29.44
CA SER A 436 -27.11 23.90 29.54
C SER A 436 -26.00 22.95 29.08
N SER A 437 -26.27 21.65 28.83
CA SER A 437 -25.29 20.68 28.41
C SER A 437 -25.28 20.53 26.88
N THR A 438 -24.21 20.89 26.24
CA THR A 438 -23.92 20.49 24.87
C THR A 438 -23.30 19.12 24.89
N ILE A 439 -23.88 18.18 24.15
CA ILE A 439 -23.45 16.78 24.17
C ILE A 439 -22.76 16.39 22.86
N ALA A 440 -23.06 17.12 21.80
CA ALA A 440 -22.42 16.90 20.53
C ALA A 440 -22.08 18.22 19.84
N VAL A 441 -20.89 18.35 19.39
CA VAL A 441 -20.39 19.53 18.66
C VAL A 441 -19.39 19.12 17.59
N VAL A 442 -19.48 19.79 16.45
CA VAL A 442 -18.50 19.70 15.39
C VAL A 442 -17.90 21.06 15.18
N LEU A 443 -16.59 21.19 15.25
CA LEU A 443 -15.86 22.44 15.23
C LEU A 443 -14.74 22.44 14.18
N GLY A 444 -14.60 23.56 13.49
CA GLY A 444 -13.49 23.84 12.60
C GLY A 444 -13.59 23.19 11.23
N LYS A 445 -12.51 23.29 10.50
CA LYS A 445 -12.33 22.71 9.16
C LYS A 445 -12.11 21.20 9.27
N MET A 446 -12.36 20.46 8.21
CA MET A 446 -12.09 19.04 8.22
C MET A 446 -10.59 18.74 8.09
N LEU A 447 -10.21 17.50 8.35
CA LEU A 447 -8.86 17.01 8.17
C LEU A 447 -8.33 17.35 6.77
N GLY A 448 -7.12 17.92 6.68
CA GLY A 448 -6.58 18.47 5.45
C GLY A 448 -6.76 20.01 5.34
N GLY A 449 -7.49 20.63 6.28
CA GLY A 449 -7.57 22.09 6.42
C GLY A 449 -8.66 22.77 5.60
N GLU A 450 -9.47 22.01 4.86
CA GLU A 450 -10.52 22.55 4.00
C GLU A 450 -11.89 22.52 4.71
N SER A 451 -12.82 23.30 4.17
CA SER A 451 -14.21 23.25 4.62
C SER A 451 -14.86 21.93 4.24
N ALA A 452 -15.63 21.38 5.18
CA ALA A 452 -16.49 20.23 4.89
C ALA A 452 -17.72 20.61 4.07
N GLY A 453 -18.02 21.90 3.90
CA GLY A 453 -19.23 22.34 3.22
C GLY A 453 -20.51 21.87 3.94
N TRP A 454 -20.53 21.89 5.28
CA TRP A 454 -21.62 21.37 6.07
C TRP A 454 -22.96 22.00 5.71
N GLN A 455 -23.96 21.15 5.49
CA GLN A 455 -25.38 21.52 5.50
C GLN A 455 -26.02 20.81 6.70
N GLY A 456 -26.85 21.52 7.41
CA GLY A 456 -27.50 20.99 8.59
C GLY A 456 -28.99 21.24 8.58
N THR A 457 -29.72 20.33 9.22
CA THR A 457 -31.16 20.43 9.40
C THR A 457 -31.54 20.05 10.81
N CYS A 458 -32.53 20.77 11.34
CA CYS A 458 -33.21 20.43 12.56
C CYS A 458 -34.72 20.32 12.29
N ASP A 459 -35.33 19.18 12.54
CA ASP A 459 -36.73 18.89 12.22
C ASP A 459 -37.08 19.21 10.73
N GLY A 460 -36.19 18.90 9.81
CA GLY A 460 -36.37 19.18 8.39
C GLY A 460 -36.15 20.64 7.99
N ASN A 461 -35.87 21.55 8.93
CA ASN A 461 -35.57 22.94 8.60
C ASN A 461 -34.06 23.17 8.55
N PRO A 462 -33.56 23.89 7.54
CA PRO A 462 -32.13 24.26 7.49
C PRO A 462 -31.71 25.01 8.76
N ILE A 463 -30.53 24.67 9.25
CA ILE A 463 -29.89 25.42 10.35
C ILE A 463 -28.73 26.23 9.82
N THR A 464 -28.43 27.32 10.50
CA THR A 464 -27.22 28.09 10.22
C THR A 464 -26.03 27.40 10.84
N ILE A 465 -25.04 27.10 10.03
CA ILE A 465 -23.75 26.55 10.46
C ILE A 465 -22.75 27.68 10.41
N ASP A 466 -21.91 27.79 11.44
CA ASP A 466 -20.83 28.76 11.48
C ASP A 466 -19.94 28.56 10.24
N PRO A 467 -19.67 29.61 9.46
CA PRO A 467 -18.81 29.53 8.29
C PRO A 467 -17.37 29.11 8.62
N ASN A 468 -16.94 29.25 9.88
CA ASN A 468 -15.69 28.66 10.38
C ASN A 468 -15.81 27.18 10.71
N GLY A 469 -16.94 26.55 10.38
CA GLY A 469 -17.13 25.11 10.45
C GLY A 469 -17.59 24.60 11.82
N GLY A 470 -18.30 25.41 12.61
CA GLY A 470 -18.86 24.99 13.90
C GLY A 470 -20.34 24.62 13.82
N ALA A 471 -20.74 23.52 14.43
CA ALA A 471 -22.13 23.16 14.66
C ALA A 471 -22.27 22.54 16.04
N GLU A 472 -23.30 22.95 16.74
CA GLU A 472 -23.64 22.50 18.11
C GLU A 472 -25.05 21.92 18.13
N ALA A 473 -25.19 20.76 18.73
CA ALA A 473 -26.51 20.15 18.93
C ALA A 473 -27.31 20.93 19.96
N LYS A 474 -28.31 21.67 19.52
CA LYS A 474 -29.28 22.33 20.42
C LYS A 474 -30.33 21.37 20.87
N TYR A 475 -30.81 20.51 20.00
CA TYR A 475 -31.76 19.44 20.28
C TYR A 475 -31.30 18.18 19.54
N MET A 476 -31.90 17.94 18.42
CA MET A 476 -31.56 16.87 17.49
C MET A 476 -31.38 17.49 16.11
N PHE A 477 -30.25 17.30 15.48
CA PHE A 477 -30.07 17.72 14.11
C PHE A 477 -29.06 16.85 13.40
N GLY A 478 -29.14 16.84 12.10
CA GLY A 478 -28.22 16.15 11.21
C GLY A 478 -27.30 17.11 10.49
N LEU A 479 -26.17 16.57 10.10
CA LEU A 479 -25.22 17.23 9.21
C LEU A 479 -24.89 16.33 8.03
N GLU A 480 -24.80 16.97 6.86
CA GLU A 480 -24.31 16.37 5.64
C GLU A 480 -23.16 17.23 5.10
N ALA A 481 -22.07 16.58 4.73
CA ALA A 481 -20.89 17.27 4.20
C ALA A 481 -20.92 17.32 2.66
N HIS A 482 -20.61 18.47 2.11
CA HIS A 482 -20.46 18.69 0.67
C HIS A 482 -19.06 19.26 0.35
N PRO A 483 -17.98 18.54 0.67
CA PRO A 483 -16.61 19.00 0.38
C PRO A 483 -16.35 18.99 -1.11
N THR A 484 -15.46 19.87 -1.55
CA THR A 484 -14.94 19.82 -2.92
C THR A 484 -14.06 18.58 -3.14
N ASP A 485 -13.84 18.20 -4.39
CA ASP A 485 -12.95 17.08 -4.72
C ASP A 485 -11.53 17.30 -4.17
N GLU A 486 -11.05 18.53 -4.21
CA GLU A 486 -9.74 18.89 -3.66
C GLU A 486 -9.71 18.76 -2.14
N ALA A 487 -10.77 19.17 -1.46
CA ALA A 487 -10.92 18.99 -0.02
C ALA A 487 -10.94 17.51 0.35
N MET A 488 -11.66 16.68 -0.40
CA MET A 488 -11.66 15.24 -0.21
C MET A 488 -10.27 14.63 -0.43
N ARG A 489 -9.57 15.05 -1.49
CA ARG A 489 -8.21 14.57 -1.78
C ARG A 489 -7.23 14.91 -0.65
N LYS A 490 -7.24 16.14 -0.16
CA LYS A 490 -6.40 16.57 0.97
C LYS A 490 -6.71 15.79 2.24
N ALA A 491 -7.99 15.58 2.54
CA ALA A 491 -8.41 14.78 3.68
C ALA A 491 -7.93 13.32 3.57
N GLN A 492 -8.05 12.71 2.41
CA GLN A 492 -7.58 11.35 2.15
C GLN A 492 -6.06 11.21 2.33
N MET A 493 -5.30 12.21 1.88
CA MET A 493 -3.85 12.22 2.06
C MET A 493 -3.43 12.38 3.52
N ALA A 494 -4.16 13.19 4.27
CA ALA A 494 -3.87 13.46 5.69
C ALA A 494 -4.37 12.35 6.62
N ALA A 495 -5.33 11.54 6.19
CA ALA A 495 -5.94 10.51 7.02
C ALA A 495 -5.03 9.31 7.19
N THR A 496 -4.86 8.91 8.45
CA THR A 496 -4.12 7.71 8.82
C THR A 496 -5.00 6.68 9.52
N THR A 497 -6.20 7.07 9.98
CA THR A 497 -7.24 6.19 10.51
C THR A 497 -8.43 6.20 9.55
N ILE A 498 -8.79 5.06 8.98
CA ILE A 498 -9.83 4.92 7.97
C ILE A 498 -10.99 4.10 8.55
N ILE A 499 -12.18 4.70 8.64
CA ILE A 499 -13.44 4.06 9.07
C ILE A 499 -14.38 4.09 7.87
N SER A 500 -14.52 2.98 7.16
CA SER A 500 -15.20 2.99 5.87
C SER A 500 -15.89 1.67 5.54
N GLY A 501 -16.99 1.75 4.77
CA GLY A 501 -17.71 0.57 4.30
C GLY A 501 -18.45 -0.20 5.39
N ASN A 502 -18.56 0.36 6.59
CA ASN A 502 -19.26 -0.29 7.69
C ASN A 502 -20.77 -0.10 7.56
N TYR A 503 -21.53 -1.02 8.10
CA TYR A 503 -22.99 -1.02 8.06
C TYR A 503 -23.59 -1.19 9.46
N SER A 504 -24.56 -0.34 9.79
CA SER A 504 -25.45 -0.53 10.95
C SER A 504 -26.90 -0.67 10.48
N TYR A 505 -27.61 -1.63 11.01
CA TYR A 505 -29.06 -1.74 10.75
C TYR A 505 -29.84 -0.55 11.31
N THR A 506 -29.34 0.04 12.41
CA THR A 506 -29.89 1.23 13.08
C THR A 506 -28.97 2.44 12.81
N HIS A 507 -28.45 3.08 13.82
CA HIS A 507 -27.68 4.33 13.72
C HIS A 507 -26.17 4.12 13.69
N GLY A 508 -25.45 5.12 13.20
CA GLY A 508 -24.02 5.14 13.24
C GLY A 508 -23.37 4.04 12.38
N GLY A 509 -23.50 4.10 11.07
CA GLY A 509 -22.88 3.12 10.17
C GLY A 509 -21.38 2.98 10.42
N GLY A 510 -20.66 4.12 10.51
CA GLY A 510 -19.27 4.15 10.91
C GLY A 510 -19.10 4.04 12.43
N ILE A 511 -19.64 5.01 13.17
CA ILE A 511 -19.51 5.12 14.61
C ILE A 511 -20.86 5.45 15.24
N MET A 512 -21.24 4.74 16.29
CA MET A 512 -22.32 5.13 17.17
C MET A 512 -21.77 5.33 18.59
N THR A 513 -22.17 6.41 19.24
CA THR A 513 -21.69 6.70 20.58
C THR A 513 -22.82 7.07 21.54
N ASN A 514 -22.88 6.37 22.66
CA ASN A 514 -23.64 6.69 23.86
C ASN A 514 -22.69 7.19 24.95
N GLY A 515 -21.39 7.05 24.77
CA GLY A 515 -20.33 7.52 25.66
C GLY A 515 -19.65 8.78 25.13
N ASN A 516 -18.41 8.99 25.53
CA ASN A 516 -17.62 10.13 25.12
C ASN A 516 -16.81 9.79 23.86
N LEU A 517 -17.06 10.54 22.80
CA LEU A 517 -16.28 10.47 21.57
C LEU A 517 -15.53 11.78 21.37
N ILE A 518 -14.22 11.68 21.31
CA ILE A 518 -13.32 12.82 21.09
C ILE A 518 -12.55 12.57 19.81
N VAL A 519 -12.76 13.41 18.82
CA VAL A 519 -11.97 13.38 17.58
C VAL A 519 -11.13 14.65 17.52
N GLY A 520 -9.81 14.47 17.57
CA GLY A 520 -8.83 15.53 17.79
C GLY A 520 -8.37 15.64 19.25
N ASP A 521 -7.48 16.58 19.54
CA ASP A 521 -6.92 16.79 20.87
C ASP A 521 -7.54 18.00 21.55
N VAL A 522 -8.65 17.78 22.24
CA VAL A 522 -9.38 18.86 22.93
C VAL A 522 -8.67 19.37 24.19
N THR A 523 -7.69 18.66 24.73
CA THR A 523 -6.97 19.08 25.93
C THR A 523 -6.05 20.27 25.65
N LYS A 524 -5.66 20.45 24.42
CA LYS A 524 -4.83 21.56 23.94
C LYS A 524 -5.65 22.79 23.54
N GLY A 525 -6.97 22.74 23.74
CA GLY A 525 -7.89 23.72 23.20
C GLY A 525 -8.09 23.56 21.69
N LEU A 526 -8.90 24.42 21.10
CA LEU A 526 -9.01 24.54 19.66
C LEU A 526 -7.88 25.39 19.14
N ASN A 527 -7.17 24.85 18.16
CA ASN A 527 -6.15 25.58 17.45
C ASN A 527 -6.71 25.96 16.07
N VAL A 528 -6.77 27.24 15.79
CA VAL A 528 -7.08 27.76 14.46
C VAL A 528 -5.75 28.07 13.79
N TYR A 529 -5.38 27.27 12.82
CA TYR A 529 -4.12 27.38 12.11
C TYR A 529 -4.31 28.18 10.82
N PRO A 530 -3.28 28.91 10.38
CA PRO A 530 -3.38 29.66 9.14
C PRO A 530 -3.40 28.68 7.95
N ASN A 531 -4.26 29.01 6.99
CA ASN A 531 -4.18 28.40 5.68
C ASN A 531 -3.16 29.15 4.85
N MET A 532 -2.21 28.45 4.25
CA MET A 532 -1.21 29.08 3.40
C MET A 532 -1.49 28.74 1.94
N LYS A 533 -1.68 29.78 1.14
CA LYS A 533 -1.77 29.70 -0.32
C LYS A 533 -0.46 30.14 -0.94
N LEU A 534 -0.05 29.48 -1.99
CA LEU A 534 1.12 29.82 -2.77
C LEU A 534 0.72 30.06 -4.22
N ASN A 535 0.97 31.25 -4.71
CA ASN A 535 0.79 31.61 -6.11
C ASN A 535 2.14 31.75 -6.79
N ALA A 536 2.22 31.25 -8.00
CA ALA A 536 3.38 31.37 -8.86
C ALA A 536 2.90 31.52 -10.32
N SER A 537 3.82 31.78 -11.23
CA SER A 537 3.48 32.01 -12.63
C SER A 537 4.35 31.20 -13.58
N LYS A 538 3.76 30.78 -14.69
CA LYS A 538 4.41 30.04 -15.77
C LYS A 538 4.38 30.82 -17.07
N VAL A 539 5.52 30.91 -17.74
CA VAL A 539 5.65 31.48 -19.08
C VAL A 539 6.37 30.51 -20.00
N LEU A 540 5.94 30.44 -21.23
CA LEU A 540 6.60 29.72 -22.31
C LEU A 540 7.17 30.74 -23.30
N LYS A 541 8.44 30.57 -23.70
CA LYS A 541 9.12 31.42 -24.64
C LYS A 541 9.72 30.63 -25.81
N ASP A 542 9.87 31.28 -26.95
CA ASP A 542 10.65 30.70 -28.05
C ASP A 542 12.15 30.93 -27.86
N ALA A 543 12.94 30.45 -28.81
CA ALA A 543 14.42 30.61 -28.80
C ALA A 543 14.90 32.08 -28.83
N MET A 544 14.03 33.02 -29.22
CA MET A 544 14.28 34.44 -29.26
C MET A 544 13.67 35.23 -28.10
N ASP A 545 13.29 34.53 -27.03
CA ASP A 545 12.66 35.07 -25.81
C ASP A 545 11.28 35.71 -26.00
N LYS A 546 10.61 35.45 -27.12
CA LYS A 546 9.22 35.93 -27.32
C LYS A 546 8.26 34.98 -26.62
N SER A 547 7.31 35.53 -25.88
CA SER A 547 6.27 34.78 -25.17
C SER A 547 5.35 34.03 -26.14
N LEU A 548 5.10 32.78 -25.84
CA LEU A 548 4.21 31.89 -26.55
C LEU A 548 2.96 31.60 -25.69
N LYS A 549 1.90 31.04 -26.31
CA LYS A 549 0.73 30.58 -25.60
C LYS A 549 1.03 29.25 -24.90
N LEU A 550 0.39 29.04 -23.76
CA LEU A 550 0.44 27.79 -23.01
C LEU A 550 -0.59 26.76 -23.47
N GLU A 551 -1.52 27.15 -24.34
CA GLU A 551 -2.58 26.30 -24.85
C GLU A 551 -2.00 25.03 -25.52
N GLY A 552 -2.43 23.87 -25.08
CA GLY A 552 -1.92 22.57 -25.56
C GLY A 552 -0.70 22.04 -24.82
N HIS A 553 -0.14 22.80 -23.86
CA HIS A 553 0.95 22.36 -22.98
C HIS A 553 0.43 22.06 -21.58
N ASN A 554 0.87 20.98 -20.97
CA ASN A 554 0.41 20.57 -19.64
C ASN A 554 1.58 20.50 -18.65
N TYR A 555 2.09 21.69 -18.28
CA TYR A 555 3.18 21.82 -17.30
C TYR A 555 2.67 21.55 -15.89
N LYS A 556 3.38 20.70 -15.15
CA LYS A 556 3.04 20.29 -13.79
C LYS A 556 4.04 20.85 -12.79
N PHE A 557 3.52 21.18 -11.61
CA PHE A 557 4.30 21.74 -10.52
C PHE A 557 4.04 20.98 -9.24
N LYS A 558 5.11 20.78 -8.48
CA LYS A 558 5.05 20.13 -7.17
C LYS A 558 5.43 21.12 -6.08
N LEU A 559 4.61 21.15 -5.06
CA LEU A 559 4.96 21.74 -3.77
C LEU A 559 5.41 20.61 -2.86
N LEU A 560 6.66 20.67 -2.44
CA LEU A 560 7.26 19.71 -1.52
C LEU A 560 7.37 20.34 -0.14
N ARG A 561 7.19 19.55 0.92
CA ARG A 561 7.48 19.95 2.29
C ARG A 561 8.67 19.15 2.82
N GLN A 562 9.61 19.83 3.42
CA GLN A 562 10.77 19.22 4.06
C GLN A 562 10.33 18.38 5.26
N ASP A 563 10.79 17.14 5.36
CA ASP A 563 10.50 16.19 6.45
C ASP A 563 11.78 15.66 7.11
N GLY A 564 12.95 16.03 6.60
CA GLY A 564 14.27 15.69 7.11
C GLY A 564 15.28 16.79 6.83
N THR A 565 16.53 16.45 6.57
CA THR A 565 17.64 17.41 6.42
C THR A 565 18.09 17.62 4.99
N ASN A 566 17.87 16.64 4.09
CA ASN A 566 18.34 16.71 2.72
C ASN A 566 17.36 17.52 1.85
N GLU A 567 17.88 18.57 1.24
CA GLU A 567 17.12 19.44 0.33
C GLU A 567 16.94 18.78 -1.05
N PRO A 568 15.87 19.13 -1.80
CA PRO A 568 15.68 18.62 -3.14
C PRO A 568 16.71 19.20 -4.12
N SER A 569 17.07 18.41 -5.13
CA SER A 569 18.07 18.82 -6.12
C SER A 569 17.90 18.11 -7.46
N TRP A 570 18.45 18.70 -8.51
CA TRP A 570 18.60 18.05 -9.80
C TRP A 570 19.93 17.32 -9.88
N LYS A 571 19.92 16.06 -10.29
CA LYS A 571 21.12 15.26 -10.55
C LYS A 571 21.72 15.62 -11.90
N ALA A 572 22.99 15.29 -12.09
CA ALA A 572 23.72 15.54 -13.34
C ALA A 572 23.09 14.82 -14.56
N ASP A 573 22.37 13.72 -14.35
CA ASP A 573 21.63 13.01 -15.39
C ASP A 573 20.26 13.64 -15.73
N GLY A 574 19.92 14.74 -15.09
CA GLY A 574 18.66 15.47 -15.28
C GLY A 574 17.48 14.92 -14.48
N THR A 575 17.68 13.88 -13.67
CA THR A 575 16.63 13.37 -12.79
C THR A 575 16.49 14.25 -11.54
N PHE A 576 15.25 14.39 -11.07
CA PHE A 576 14.96 15.14 -9.85
C PHE A 576 15.04 14.23 -8.62
N ASP A 577 15.78 14.68 -7.63
CA ASP A 577 15.89 14.05 -6.32
C ASP A 577 15.11 14.89 -5.31
N MET A 578 14.10 14.32 -4.71
CA MET A 578 13.27 15.02 -3.71
C MET A 578 13.98 15.24 -2.37
N GLY A 579 15.15 14.62 -2.15
CA GLY A 579 15.79 14.63 -0.84
C GLY A 579 14.88 14.03 0.25
N ASP A 580 14.87 14.64 1.41
CA ASP A 580 14.00 14.25 2.53
C ASP A 580 12.70 15.07 2.51
N CYS A 581 12.02 15.13 1.36
CA CYS A 581 10.79 15.89 1.21
C CYS A 581 9.60 14.98 0.89
N ILE A 582 8.42 15.41 1.31
CA ILE A 582 7.14 14.80 0.95
C ILE A 582 6.36 15.72 0.02
N VAL A 583 5.57 15.17 -0.89
CA VAL A 583 4.72 15.95 -1.78
C VAL A 583 3.57 16.54 -0.96
N ALA A 584 3.52 17.88 -0.90
CA ALA A 584 2.47 18.63 -0.22
C ALA A 584 1.32 19.02 -1.18
N GLY A 585 1.60 19.10 -2.47
CA GLY A 585 0.62 19.40 -3.50
C GLY A 585 1.20 19.19 -4.90
N GLU A 586 0.32 18.99 -5.87
CA GLU A 586 0.67 18.88 -7.29
C GLU A 586 -0.44 19.54 -8.11
N VAL A 587 -0.10 20.49 -8.94
CA VAL A 587 -1.05 21.24 -9.77
C VAL A 587 -0.48 21.48 -11.16
N PRO A 588 -1.32 21.56 -12.21
CA PRO A 588 -0.92 22.08 -13.51
C PRO A 588 -0.87 23.62 -13.49
N ALA A 589 -0.17 24.23 -14.44
CA ALA A 589 -0.35 25.64 -14.73
C ALA A 589 -1.67 25.86 -15.47
N ASP A 590 -2.34 26.96 -15.21
CA ASP A 590 -3.46 27.39 -16.03
C ASP A 590 -3.01 27.63 -17.47
N GLN A 591 -3.71 27.04 -18.42
CA GLN A 591 -3.31 27.12 -19.84
C GLN A 591 -3.55 28.47 -20.47
N THR A 592 -4.38 29.30 -19.87
CA THR A 592 -4.73 30.62 -20.39
C THR A 592 -3.77 31.69 -19.90
N ASP A 593 -3.58 31.74 -18.57
CA ASP A 593 -2.83 32.82 -17.93
C ASP A 593 -1.53 32.36 -17.23
N GLY A 594 -1.29 31.02 -17.19
CA GLY A 594 -0.09 30.44 -16.59
C GLY A 594 -0.05 30.54 -15.07
N ASN A 595 -1.17 30.78 -14.42
CA ASN A 595 -1.21 30.82 -12.98
C ASN A 595 -1.00 29.43 -12.39
N ILE A 596 -0.22 29.37 -11.31
CA ILE A 596 0.04 28.19 -10.51
C ILE A 596 -0.44 28.54 -9.10
N THR A 597 -1.42 27.81 -8.60
CA THR A 597 -1.96 28.07 -7.26
C THR A 597 -1.97 26.80 -6.44
N PHE A 598 -1.31 26.84 -5.31
CA PHE A 598 -1.39 25.80 -4.28
C PHE A 598 -2.17 26.33 -3.09
N ASP A 599 -3.09 25.50 -2.63
CA ASP A 599 -3.66 25.64 -1.30
C ASP A 599 -3.07 24.51 -0.46
N SER A 600 -2.23 24.82 0.50
CA SER A 600 -1.53 23.80 1.27
C SER A 600 -2.46 23.02 2.19
N GLY A 601 -3.64 23.58 2.49
CA GLY A 601 -4.71 22.92 3.24
C GLY A 601 -4.30 22.34 4.60
N LYS A 602 -3.09 22.67 5.07
CA LYS A 602 -2.53 22.15 6.32
C LYS A 602 -2.50 23.24 7.35
N ASP A 603 -2.91 22.84 8.54
CA ASP A 603 -2.83 23.68 9.71
C ASP A 603 -1.39 23.67 10.25
N TYR A 604 -0.83 24.87 10.43
CA TYR A 604 0.55 25.03 10.88
C TYR A 604 0.56 25.57 12.31
N SER A 605 1.09 24.77 13.23
CA SER A 605 1.39 25.23 14.59
C SER A 605 2.57 26.21 14.62
N SER A 606 2.87 26.82 15.77
CA SER A 606 4.07 27.67 15.86
C SER A 606 5.34 26.87 15.58
N GLY A 607 6.17 27.42 14.69
CA GLY A 607 7.37 26.78 14.20
C GLY A 607 7.78 27.29 12.84
N GLN A 608 8.81 26.66 12.29
CA GLN A 608 9.29 26.97 10.96
C GLN A 608 9.00 25.80 10.03
N TYR A 609 8.45 26.09 8.87
CA TYR A 609 8.10 25.13 7.83
C TYR A 609 8.83 25.49 6.56
N VAL A 610 9.44 24.48 5.94
CA VAL A 610 10.19 24.68 4.70
C VAL A 610 9.49 23.93 3.58
N PHE A 611 9.20 24.67 2.52
CA PHE A 611 8.61 24.16 1.29
C PHE A 611 9.52 24.40 0.11
N TYR A 612 9.39 23.55 -0.89
CA TYR A 612 10.06 23.73 -2.17
C TYR A 612 9.04 23.65 -3.30
N LEU A 613 9.11 24.64 -4.19
CA LEU A 613 8.29 24.66 -5.40
C LEU A 613 9.17 24.33 -6.59
N VAL A 614 8.77 23.35 -7.37
CA VAL A 614 9.51 22.87 -8.54
C VAL A 614 8.57 22.59 -9.71
N GLU A 615 9.08 22.74 -10.93
CA GLU A 615 8.43 22.25 -12.13
C GLU A 615 8.81 20.79 -12.35
N GLU A 616 7.83 19.93 -12.63
CA GLU A 616 8.07 18.54 -13.02
C GLU A 616 8.15 18.45 -14.54
N PRO A 617 9.30 18.02 -15.12
CA PRO A 617 9.39 17.78 -16.55
C PRO A 617 8.36 16.73 -16.98
N VAL A 618 7.48 17.12 -17.89
CA VAL A 618 6.49 16.20 -18.47
C VAL A 618 6.98 15.70 -19.82
N SER A 619 6.69 14.44 -20.12
CA SER A 619 6.98 13.82 -21.40
C SER A 619 5.72 13.84 -22.26
N GLY A 620 5.81 14.42 -23.46
CA GLY A 620 4.72 14.46 -24.42
C GLY A 620 5.24 14.88 -25.79
N GLU A 621 4.48 14.66 -26.86
CA GLU A 621 4.89 15.04 -28.21
C GLU A 621 5.13 16.55 -28.35
N ASN A 622 4.41 17.36 -27.59
CA ASN A 622 4.54 18.81 -27.59
C ASN A 622 5.70 19.33 -26.71
N GLU A 623 6.31 18.45 -25.91
CA GLU A 623 7.31 18.87 -24.91
C GLU A 623 8.76 18.47 -25.27
N ILE A 624 8.95 17.78 -26.39
CA ILE A 624 10.25 17.23 -26.82
C ILE A 624 11.29 18.35 -27.04
N ASP A 625 10.83 19.51 -27.47
CA ASP A 625 11.67 20.67 -27.75
C ASP A 625 11.72 21.65 -26.59
N THR A 626 11.08 21.33 -25.47
CA THR A 626 10.98 22.22 -24.34
C THR A 626 12.18 22.05 -23.40
N LYS A 627 12.91 23.12 -23.20
CA LYS A 627 13.88 23.24 -22.11
C LYS A 627 13.13 23.68 -20.86
N PHE A 628 12.93 22.75 -19.94
CA PHE A 628 12.25 23.01 -18.67
C PHE A 628 13.10 23.88 -17.75
N ASP A 629 12.40 24.71 -16.98
CA ASP A 629 12.98 25.51 -15.92
C ASP A 629 13.26 24.65 -14.70
N LYS A 630 14.51 24.46 -14.36
CA LYS A 630 14.96 23.64 -13.23
C LYS A 630 15.15 24.44 -11.94
N THR A 631 14.64 25.65 -11.90
CA THR A 631 14.71 26.47 -10.68
C THR A 631 13.92 25.80 -9.56
N ILE A 632 14.53 25.70 -8.40
CA ILE A 632 13.90 25.27 -7.15
C ILE A 632 13.69 26.51 -6.29
N TYR A 633 12.45 26.79 -5.91
CA TYR A 633 12.14 27.83 -4.94
C TYR A 633 12.02 27.21 -3.55
N LYS A 634 12.73 27.74 -2.58
CA LYS A 634 12.64 27.38 -1.17
C LYS A 634 11.86 28.45 -0.44
N ILE A 635 10.75 28.10 0.16
CA ILE A 635 9.86 28.97 0.90
C ILE A 635 9.93 28.58 2.38
N VAL A 636 10.41 29.46 3.21
CA VAL A 636 10.51 29.27 4.66
C VAL A 636 9.41 30.07 5.31
N VAL A 637 8.47 29.42 5.95
CA VAL A 637 7.33 30.03 6.63
C VAL A 637 7.51 29.90 8.12
N THR A 638 7.53 31.02 8.82
CA THR A 638 7.53 31.05 10.28
C THR A 638 6.13 31.38 10.78
N VAL A 639 5.59 30.49 11.60
CA VAL A 639 4.26 30.63 12.23
C VAL A 639 4.46 30.94 13.71
N GLU A 640 3.77 31.97 14.20
CA GLU A 640 3.69 32.28 15.62
C GLU A 640 2.29 32.03 16.18
N ASP A 641 2.19 31.80 17.46
CA ASP A 641 0.93 31.63 18.16
C ASP A 641 0.47 32.94 18.84
N SER A 642 -0.82 33.10 18.91
CA SER A 642 -1.44 34.16 19.72
C SER A 642 -1.89 33.59 21.09
N PRO A 643 -2.07 34.44 22.12
CA PRO A 643 -2.68 33.99 23.37
C PRO A 643 -4.03 33.35 23.14
N TYR A 644 -4.36 32.34 23.92
CA TYR A 644 -5.68 31.74 23.91
C TYR A 644 -6.77 32.79 24.18
N LYS A 645 -7.82 32.75 23.35
CA LYS A 645 -9.08 33.42 23.65
C LYS A 645 -10.09 32.37 24.02
N THR A 646 -10.87 32.59 25.05
CA THR A 646 -11.98 31.69 25.40
C THR A 646 -13.13 31.99 24.47
N ASP A 647 -13.50 31.01 23.63
CA ASP A 647 -14.69 31.12 22.80
C ASP A 647 -15.96 30.91 23.62
N ALA A 648 -17.02 31.52 23.17
CA ALA A 648 -18.36 31.36 23.72
C ALA A 648 -18.94 29.94 23.49
N LEU A 649 -18.42 29.19 22.49
CA LEU A 649 -18.84 27.83 22.23
C LEU A 649 -18.15 26.88 23.20
N MET A 650 -18.87 26.40 24.18
CA MET A 650 -18.45 25.38 25.17
C MET A 650 -17.32 25.80 26.11
N GLY A 651 -16.88 27.05 26.15
CA GLY A 651 -15.76 27.50 26.98
C GLY A 651 -14.41 26.87 26.61
N ILE A 652 -14.29 26.35 25.40
CA ILE A 652 -13.03 25.78 24.90
C ILE A 652 -12.06 26.91 24.56
N PRO A 653 -10.83 26.91 25.08
CA PRO A 653 -9.84 27.90 24.71
C PRO A 653 -9.48 27.77 23.22
N ILE A 654 -9.54 28.87 22.48
CA ILE A 654 -9.12 28.91 21.07
C ILE A 654 -7.81 29.65 20.95
N LYS A 655 -6.86 29.04 20.28
CA LYS A 655 -5.57 29.61 19.98
C LYS A 655 -5.43 29.82 18.47
N TYR A 656 -5.16 31.04 18.07
CA TYR A 656 -4.94 31.38 16.68
C TYR A 656 -3.43 31.36 16.37
N TYR A 657 -3.10 30.72 15.30
CA TYR A 657 -1.74 30.75 14.75
C TYR A 657 -1.71 31.65 13.53
N LYS A 658 -0.64 32.37 13.36
CA LYS A 658 -0.47 33.37 12.29
C LYS A 658 0.85 33.15 11.58
N VAL A 659 0.85 33.38 10.28
CA VAL A 659 2.11 33.52 9.55
C VAL A 659 2.79 34.79 9.97
N LYS A 660 3.95 34.68 10.60
CA LYS A 660 4.75 35.80 11.10
C LYS A 660 5.69 36.36 10.02
N GLU A 661 6.34 35.43 9.33
CA GLU A 661 7.37 35.76 8.37
C GLU A 661 7.43 34.70 7.28
N VAL A 662 7.67 35.12 6.07
CA VAL A 662 7.96 34.25 4.94
C VAL A 662 9.26 34.75 4.29
N ALA A 663 10.20 33.83 4.10
CA ALA A 663 11.42 34.08 3.33
C ALA A 663 11.41 33.16 2.10
N VAL A 664 11.74 33.72 0.96
CA VAL A 664 11.81 32.95 -0.29
C VAL A 664 13.24 33.02 -0.84
N CYS A 665 13.77 31.85 -1.15
CA CYS A 665 15.06 31.67 -1.81
C CYS A 665 14.86 30.94 -3.12
N LYS A 666 15.78 31.08 -4.05
CA LYS A 666 15.80 30.28 -5.29
C LYS A 666 17.16 29.63 -5.50
N LYS A 667 17.15 28.52 -6.20
CA LYS A 667 18.35 27.85 -6.72
C LYS A 667 18.10 27.53 -8.18
N ALA A 668 18.77 28.24 -9.08
CA ALA A 668 18.71 27.95 -10.51
C ALA A 668 19.58 26.72 -10.85
N ASP A 669 19.44 26.18 -12.05
CA ASP A 669 20.20 24.98 -12.53
C ASP A 669 21.73 25.16 -12.43
N THR A 670 22.20 26.39 -12.55
CA THR A 670 23.63 26.76 -12.50
C THR A 670 24.13 27.08 -11.08
N ASP A 671 23.26 27.17 -10.12
CA ASP A 671 23.59 27.63 -8.77
C ASP A 671 23.98 26.43 -7.86
N ASN A 672 25.01 26.63 -7.05
CA ASN A 672 25.43 25.63 -6.07
C ASN A 672 24.64 25.70 -4.75
N SER A 673 23.98 26.82 -4.47
CA SER A 673 23.24 27.07 -3.23
C SER A 673 22.01 27.93 -3.45
N PHE A 674 21.09 27.93 -2.48
CA PHE A 674 19.94 28.80 -2.47
C PHE A 674 20.36 30.25 -2.23
N VAL A 675 19.82 31.16 -3.02
CA VAL A 675 20.03 32.63 -2.91
C VAL A 675 18.69 33.25 -2.52
N SER A 676 18.70 34.09 -1.49
CA SER A 676 17.52 34.83 -1.03
C SER A 676 16.99 35.76 -2.13
N LEU A 677 15.68 35.77 -2.29
CA LEU A 677 14.98 36.75 -3.12
C LEU A 677 14.82 38.05 -2.33
N ASP A 678 14.91 39.14 -3.04
CA ASP A 678 14.56 40.46 -2.49
C ASP A 678 13.05 40.60 -2.30
N SER A 679 12.63 41.52 -1.46
CA SER A 679 11.22 41.74 -1.10
C SER A 679 10.32 42.21 -2.25
N GLU A 680 10.90 42.60 -3.40
CA GLU A 680 10.15 42.98 -4.60
C GLU A 680 9.83 41.77 -5.50
N SER A 681 10.52 40.64 -5.29
CA SER A 681 10.37 39.42 -6.08
C SER A 681 9.28 38.47 -5.56
N TYR A 682 8.74 38.73 -4.39
CA TYR A 682 7.60 38.03 -3.84
C TYR A 682 6.78 38.94 -2.91
N SER A 683 5.52 38.55 -2.70
CA SER A 683 4.64 39.25 -1.75
C SER A 683 3.94 38.27 -0.83
N VAL A 684 3.60 38.74 0.36
CA VAL A 684 2.82 37.98 1.35
C VAL A 684 1.60 38.82 1.71
N ALA A 685 0.42 38.29 1.39
CA ALA A 685 -0.85 38.95 1.71
C ALA A 685 -1.60 38.12 2.76
N PRO A 686 -1.74 38.62 4.00
CA PRO A 686 -2.63 37.99 4.98
C PRO A 686 -4.09 38.30 4.63
N SER A 687 -5.01 37.39 5.00
CA SER A 687 -6.44 37.67 5.02
C SER A 687 -6.79 38.72 6.11
N GLU A 688 -7.96 39.40 6.00
CA GLU A 688 -8.40 40.36 7.00
C GLU A 688 -8.48 39.78 8.43
N ASP A 689 -8.82 38.51 8.56
CA ASP A 689 -8.90 37.79 9.86
C ASP A 689 -7.58 37.11 10.25
N ASN A 690 -6.53 37.22 9.42
CA ASN A 690 -5.25 36.50 9.56
C ASN A 690 -5.37 34.94 9.61
N THR A 691 -6.45 34.39 9.14
CA THR A 691 -6.62 32.93 9.02
C THR A 691 -6.03 32.36 7.74
N GLU A 692 -5.71 33.21 6.76
CA GLU A 692 -5.02 32.85 5.53
C GLU A 692 -3.82 33.74 5.30
N ALA A 693 -2.80 33.19 4.68
CA ALA A 693 -1.68 33.94 4.12
C ALA A 693 -1.41 33.47 2.70
N THR A 694 -1.42 34.40 1.76
CA THR A 694 -1.09 34.11 0.36
C THR A 694 0.31 34.58 0.05
N VAL A 695 1.19 33.68 -0.31
CA VAL A 695 2.53 33.96 -0.81
C VAL A 695 2.48 33.96 -2.33
N THR A 696 2.86 35.04 -2.97
CA THR A 696 2.95 35.14 -4.42
C THR A 696 4.41 35.33 -4.84
N ILE A 697 4.92 34.41 -5.64
CA ILE A 697 6.30 34.43 -6.14
C ILE A 697 6.31 34.91 -7.59
N GLY A 698 7.03 36.00 -7.84
CA GLY A 698 7.17 36.56 -9.18
C GLY A 698 5.89 37.19 -9.72
N ASP A 699 6.00 37.72 -10.91
CA ASP A 699 4.91 38.30 -11.70
C ASP A 699 5.03 37.83 -13.14
N ARG A 700 3.94 37.40 -13.74
CA ARG A 700 3.91 36.84 -15.10
C ARG A 700 4.52 37.75 -16.15
N ASN A 701 4.31 39.04 -16.03
CA ASN A 701 4.66 39.99 -17.07
C ASN A 701 6.09 40.53 -16.95
N THR A 702 6.56 40.66 -15.73
CA THR A 702 7.85 41.32 -15.42
C THR A 702 8.90 40.35 -14.92
N ASN A 703 8.52 39.41 -14.07
CA ASN A 703 9.43 38.42 -13.46
C ASN A 703 8.72 37.10 -13.20
N PRO A 704 8.44 36.31 -14.25
CA PRO A 704 7.75 35.05 -14.10
C PRO A 704 8.51 34.04 -13.22
N THR A 705 7.79 33.26 -12.44
CA THR A 705 8.39 32.28 -11.55
C THR A 705 9.12 31.19 -12.35
N PHE A 706 8.45 30.62 -13.33
CA PHE A 706 9.04 29.59 -14.20
C PHE A 706 8.96 30.00 -15.67
N THR A 707 10.06 29.81 -16.38
CA THR A 707 10.15 30.09 -17.81
C THR A 707 10.70 28.90 -18.57
N ASN A 708 9.85 28.21 -19.31
CA ASN A 708 10.31 27.20 -20.27
C ASN A 708 10.62 27.85 -21.61
N LYS A 709 11.60 27.24 -22.31
CA LYS A 709 11.97 27.69 -23.67
C LYS A 709 11.79 26.56 -24.66
N ILE A 710 11.12 26.83 -25.77
CA ILE A 710 11.15 25.95 -26.91
C ILE A 710 12.48 26.16 -27.63
N VAL A 711 13.27 25.10 -27.72
CA VAL A 711 14.54 25.09 -28.45
C VAL A 711 14.36 24.29 -29.74
N PRO A 712 15.15 24.57 -30.80
CA PRO A 712 15.09 23.77 -32.01
C PRO A 712 15.29 22.30 -31.71
N TYR A 713 14.47 21.48 -32.32
CA TYR A 713 14.58 20.04 -32.16
C TYR A 713 15.95 19.56 -32.58
N THR A 714 16.58 18.76 -31.78
CA THR A 714 17.84 18.09 -32.08
C THR A 714 17.72 16.62 -31.74
N SER A 715 18.33 15.81 -32.55
CA SER A 715 18.36 14.37 -32.32
C SER A 715 19.77 13.83 -32.64
N THR A 716 20.22 12.94 -31.78
CA THR A 716 21.54 12.31 -31.93
C THR A 716 21.45 10.81 -31.71
N GLY A 717 22.34 10.08 -32.34
CA GLY A 717 22.45 8.65 -32.13
C GLY A 717 23.85 8.15 -32.50
N SER A 718 24.16 6.98 -32.02
CA SER A 718 25.47 6.38 -32.31
C SER A 718 25.36 4.87 -32.42
N TRP A 719 26.30 4.26 -33.10
CA TRP A 719 26.50 2.83 -33.10
C TRP A 719 27.98 2.50 -33.20
N THR A 720 28.37 1.39 -32.64
CA THR A 720 29.76 0.93 -32.69
C THR A 720 29.89 -0.19 -33.69
N PRO A 721 30.58 0.02 -34.82
CA PRO A 721 30.85 -1.04 -35.78
C PRO A 721 31.71 -2.14 -35.15
N LYS A 722 31.38 -3.40 -35.43
CA LYS A 722 32.13 -4.56 -34.92
C LYS A 722 32.39 -5.55 -36.02
N ALA A 723 33.56 -6.19 -35.96
CA ALA A 723 33.91 -7.31 -36.81
C ALA A 723 34.77 -8.33 -36.05
N THR A 724 34.65 -9.59 -36.40
CA THR A 724 35.40 -10.67 -35.76
C THR A 724 36.53 -11.14 -36.63
N LYS A 725 37.71 -11.28 -36.05
CA LYS A 725 38.87 -11.92 -36.66
C LYS A 725 39.07 -13.32 -36.09
N VAL A 726 39.23 -14.27 -36.95
CA VAL A 726 39.51 -15.67 -36.63
C VAL A 726 40.81 -16.11 -37.31
N VAL A 727 41.62 -16.91 -36.65
CA VAL A 727 42.80 -17.57 -37.20
C VAL A 727 42.67 -19.08 -36.99
N GLU A 728 42.78 -19.81 -38.10
CA GLU A 728 42.77 -21.27 -38.10
C GLU A 728 44.19 -21.80 -38.41
N GLY A 729 44.62 -22.78 -37.64
CA GLY A 729 45.89 -23.48 -37.81
C GLY A 729 47.15 -22.73 -37.38
N GLY A 730 47.03 -21.45 -36.96
CA GLY A 730 48.15 -20.59 -36.59
C GLY A 730 47.89 -19.76 -35.32
N GLU A 731 48.83 -18.85 -35.04
CA GLU A 731 48.74 -17.88 -33.97
C GLU A 731 48.03 -16.62 -34.47
N MET A 732 47.33 -15.94 -33.57
CA MET A 732 46.88 -14.59 -33.84
C MET A 732 48.07 -13.64 -33.93
N LYS A 733 48.14 -12.91 -35.02
CA LYS A 733 49.10 -11.81 -35.22
C LYS A 733 48.33 -10.49 -35.17
N GLU A 734 49.03 -9.37 -35.25
CA GLU A 734 48.40 -8.07 -35.37
C GLU A 734 47.77 -7.90 -36.75
N PHE A 735 46.56 -8.41 -36.95
CA PHE A 735 45.80 -8.19 -38.17
C PHE A 735 45.00 -6.89 -38.05
N THR A 736 44.96 -6.13 -39.11
CA THR A 736 44.20 -4.88 -39.15
C THR A 736 42.95 -5.06 -39.98
N LEU A 737 41.78 -4.72 -39.37
CA LEU A 737 40.54 -4.57 -40.10
C LEU A 737 40.27 -3.08 -40.34
N GLN A 738 39.78 -2.75 -41.53
CA GLN A 738 39.50 -1.37 -41.95
C GLN A 738 38.03 -1.17 -42.18
N LEU A 739 37.49 -0.06 -41.67
CA LEU A 739 36.13 0.42 -41.92
C LEU A 739 36.20 1.63 -42.84
N ALA A 740 35.44 1.65 -43.93
CA ALA A 740 35.43 2.72 -44.92
C ALA A 740 34.01 3.07 -45.38
N THR A 741 33.82 4.29 -45.90
CA THR A 741 32.57 4.70 -46.55
C THR A 741 32.52 4.33 -48.03
N ASP A 742 33.59 3.93 -48.60
CA ASP A 742 33.68 3.51 -50.02
C ASP A 742 34.21 2.09 -50.17
N VAL A 743 33.77 1.42 -51.19
CA VAL A 743 34.07 0.01 -51.47
C VAL A 743 35.55 -0.25 -51.80
N ASN A 744 36.29 0.75 -52.28
CA ASN A 744 37.69 0.67 -52.63
C ASN A 744 38.64 1.05 -51.50
N PHE A 745 38.08 1.40 -50.32
CA PHE A 745 38.81 1.78 -49.12
C PHE A 745 39.74 2.97 -49.28
N GLN A 746 39.34 3.94 -50.11
CA GLN A 746 40.03 5.22 -50.25
C GLN A 746 39.65 6.19 -49.13
N LYS A 747 38.45 6.00 -48.54
CA LYS A 747 37.94 6.80 -47.43
C LYS A 747 37.80 5.92 -46.20
N ILE A 748 38.92 5.52 -45.62
CA ILE A 748 38.95 4.76 -44.37
C ILE A 748 38.58 5.69 -43.23
N ILE A 749 37.61 5.25 -42.44
CA ILE A 749 37.11 6.00 -41.25
C ILE A 749 37.89 5.56 -40.02
N GLN A 750 38.02 4.23 -39.85
CA GLN A 750 38.61 3.66 -38.63
C GLN A 750 39.34 2.36 -38.98
N GLU A 751 40.36 2.05 -38.21
CA GLU A 751 41.08 0.78 -38.25
C GLU A 751 41.01 0.13 -36.85
N ALA A 752 40.84 -1.18 -36.82
CA ALA A 752 40.84 -1.95 -35.58
C ALA A 752 41.86 -3.11 -35.73
N LYS A 753 42.67 -3.32 -34.72
CA LYS A 753 43.75 -4.30 -34.72
C LYS A 753 43.53 -5.40 -33.71
N THR A 754 43.86 -6.61 -34.07
CA THR A 754 43.88 -7.72 -33.10
C THR A 754 45.05 -7.58 -32.14
N THR A 755 44.83 -7.98 -30.89
CA THR A 755 45.84 -7.95 -29.82
C THR A 755 45.89 -9.28 -29.06
N GLY A 756 47.07 -9.72 -28.64
CA GLY A 756 47.21 -10.94 -27.83
C GLY A 756 46.96 -12.24 -28.61
N ASP A 757 46.79 -13.36 -27.92
CA ASP A 757 46.93 -14.73 -28.48
C ASP A 757 45.58 -15.43 -28.74
N LYS A 758 44.44 -14.78 -28.49
CA LYS A 758 43.11 -15.40 -28.68
C LYS A 758 42.85 -15.60 -30.19
N LYS A 759 42.68 -16.85 -30.63
CA LYS A 759 42.41 -17.22 -32.03
C LYS A 759 41.12 -16.65 -32.62
N LYS A 760 40.22 -16.13 -31.81
CA LYS A 760 38.98 -15.42 -32.19
C LYS A 760 38.86 -14.14 -31.38
N GLN A 761 38.75 -13.00 -32.05
CA GLN A 761 38.63 -11.69 -31.43
C GLN A 761 37.57 -10.86 -32.14
N THR A 762 36.62 -10.33 -31.41
CA THR A 762 35.69 -9.31 -31.91
C THR A 762 36.29 -7.94 -31.64
N LEU A 763 36.47 -7.16 -32.69
CA LEU A 763 37.06 -5.83 -32.67
C LEU A 763 35.98 -4.80 -32.86
N SER A 764 36.05 -3.73 -32.07
CA SER A 764 35.19 -2.56 -32.23
C SER A 764 35.94 -1.47 -32.96
N PHE A 765 35.29 -0.83 -33.92
CA PHE A 765 35.81 0.35 -34.58
C PHE A 765 35.38 1.57 -33.81
N VAL A 766 36.30 2.21 -33.14
CA VAL A 766 36.08 3.38 -32.31
C VAL A 766 37.19 4.41 -32.57
N ASP A 767 36.88 5.66 -32.37
CA ASP A 767 37.85 6.75 -32.48
C ASP A 767 38.80 6.80 -31.24
N ALA A 768 39.68 7.79 -31.20
CA ALA A 768 40.66 7.95 -30.12
C ALA A 768 40.00 8.21 -28.75
N SER A 769 38.72 8.62 -28.70
CA SER A 769 37.93 8.83 -27.50
C SER A 769 37.08 7.60 -27.10
N GLY A 770 37.17 6.52 -27.86
CA GLY A 770 36.40 5.30 -27.64
C GLY A 770 34.98 5.33 -28.19
N LYS A 771 34.64 6.31 -29.02
CA LYS A 771 33.30 6.45 -29.61
C LYS A 771 33.20 5.78 -30.96
N GLY A 772 32.04 5.22 -31.28
CA GLY A 772 31.67 4.68 -32.55
C GLY A 772 31.32 5.78 -33.58
N ILE A 773 30.40 5.47 -34.50
CA ILE A 773 29.91 6.43 -35.49
C ILE A 773 28.71 7.15 -34.89
N GLU A 774 28.76 8.46 -34.90
CA GLU A 774 27.68 9.33 -34.40
C GLU A 774 26.90 9.93 -35.58
N TYR A 775 25.61 10.10 -35.40
CA TYR A 775 24.69 10.77 -36.30
C TYR A 775 23.96 11.89 -35.58
N SER A 776 23.78 12.99 -36.25
CA SER A 776 22.92 14.09 -35.85
C SER A 776 21.66 14.13 -36.73
N LEU A 777 20.67 14.91 -36.30
CA LEU A 777 19.47 15.14 -37.10
C LEU A 777 19.82 15.68 -38.48
N SER A 778 20.80 16.57 -38.60
CA SER A 778 21.27 17.14 -39.86
C SER A 778 21.85 16.06 -40.79
N ASP A 779 22.48 15.01 -40.29
CA ASP A 779 23.01 13.94 -41.09
C ASP A 779 21.93 13.09 -41.76
N ILE A 780 20.85 12.83 -41.02
CA ILE A 780 19.75 12.01 -41.53
C ILE A 780 18.72 12.81 -42.34
N THR A 781 18.61 14.13 -42.12
CA THR A 781 17.76 15.01 -42.93
C THR A 781 18.42 15.50 -44.21
N ALA A 782 19.74 15.37 -44.32
CA ALA A 782 20.47 15.64 -45.57
C ALA A 782 20.25 14.49 -46.61
N ASN A 783 19.29 14.65 -47.51
CA ASN A 783 18.85 13.63 -48.48
C ASN A 783 18.34 12.36 -47.78
N PRO A 784 17.23 12.44 -47.02
CA PRO A 784 16.69 11.33 -46.26
C PRO A 784 15.97 10.33 -47.17
N ASP A 785 15.88 9.07 -46.71
CA ASP A 785 15.02 8.05 -47.32
C ASP A 785 13.55 8.33 -46.98
N THR A 786 13.32 8.81 -45.78
CA THR A 786 12.04 9.33 -45.27
C THR A 786 12.24 10.70 -44.68
N ALA A 787 11.54 11.71 -45.15
CA ALA A 787 11.81 13.12 -44.85
C ALA A 787 11.50 13.53 -43.39
N GLY A 788 10.63 12.82 -42.68
CA GLY A 788 10.14 13.26 -41.39
C GLY A 788 9.17 14.44 -41.50
N ASP A 789 8.88 15.13 -40.39
CA ASP A 789 8.09 16.37 -40.40
C ASP A 789 8.93 17.59 -40.78
N SER A 790 8.33 18.77 -40.74
CA SER A 790 9.00 20.04 -41.10
C SER A 790 10.21 20.39 -40.23
N THR A 791 10.39 19.75 -39.08
CA THR A 791 11.54 19.90 -38.17
C THR A 791 12.54 18.78 -38.34
N GLY A 792 12.27 17.79 -39.21
CA GLY A 792 13.08 16.60 -39.43
C GLY A 792 12.78 15.44 -38.46
N ARG A 793 11.77 15.56 -37.58
CA ARG A 793 11.36 14.46 -36.70
C ARG A 793 10.84 13.28 -37.49
N GLY A 794 11.22 12.11 -37.09
CA GLY A 794 10.86 10.87 -37.82
C GLY A 794 11.60 10.65 -39.14
N ALA A 795 12.59 11.50 -39.48
CA ALA A 795 13.42 11.28 -40.64
C ALA A 795 14.23 10.00 -40.51
N SER A 796 14.45 9.35 -41.64
CA SER A 796 15.37 8.20 -41.71
C SER A 796 16.28 8.26 -42.92
N LYS A 797 17.47 7.72 -42.75
CA LYS A 797 18.46 7.63 -43.80
C LYS A 797 19.31 6.38 -43.69
N THR A 798 19.59 5.82 -44.84
CA THR A 798 20.45 4.65 -44.97
C THR A 798 21.88 5.06 -45.27
N PHE A 799 22.77 4.61 -44.42
CA PHE A 799 24.22 4.77 -44.63
C PHE A 799 24.85 3.43 -44.97
N THR A 800 25.86 3.46 -45.84
CA THR A 800 26.57 2.28 -46.26
C THR A 800 28.05 2.39 -45.87
N TYR A 801 28.54 1.32 -45.26
CA TYR A 801 29.96 1.18 -44.92
C TYR A 801 30.50 -0.15 -45.41
N TYR A 802 31.81 -0.25 -45.51
CA TYR A 802 32.48 -1.47 -45.92
C TYR A 802 33.55 -1.83 -44.91
N VAL A 803 33.68 -3.11 -44.62
CA VAL A 803 34.76 -3.65 -43.77
C VAL A 803 35.53 -4.68 -44.52
N ARG A 804 36.85 -4.57 -44.49
CA ARG A 804 37.79 -5.54 -45.03
C ARG A 804 38.94 -5.84 -44.06
N GLU A 805 39.62 -6.90 -44.29
CA GLU A 805 40.97 -7.08 -43.76
C GLU A 805 41.98 -6.32 -44.60
N LYS A 806 42.91 -5.60 -43.99
CA LYS A 806 43.98 -4.90 -44.65
C LYS A 806 44.97 -5.91 -45.22
N THR A 807 45.11 -5.95 -46.55
CA THR A 807 46.00 -6.86 -47.27
C THR A 807 47.04 -6.14 -48.08
N ASP A 808 47.11 -4.81 -47.97
CA ASP A 808 48.14 -3.94 -48.59
C ASP A 808 49.22 -3.65 -47.52
N GLY A 809 50.49 -3.95 -47.88
CA GLY A 809 51.63 -3.79 -46.99
C GLY A 809 52.34 -5.11 -46.64
N SER A 810 53.08 -5.12 -45.54
CA SER A 810 53.82 -6.32 -45.10
C SER A 810 52.87 -7.37 -44.55
N LEU A 811 52.64 -8.45 -45.29
CA LEU A 811 51.79 -9.56 -44.86
C LEU A 811 52.57 -10.58 -44.03
N PHE A 812 51.95 -11.20 -43.06
CA PHE A 812 52.59 -12.32 -42.33
C PHE A 812 52.76 -13.55 -43.27
N SER A 813 53.92 -14.10 -43.32
CA SER A 813 54.19 -15.30 -44.10
C SER A 813 53.38 -16.51 -43.63
N HIS A 814 53.03 -17.37 -44.61
CA HIS A 814 52.25 -18.58 -44.35
C HIS A 814 50.74 -18.36 -43.90
N TYR A 815 50.28 -17.11 -43.87
CA TYR A 815 48.83 -16.82 -43.66
C TYR A 815 48.17 -16.56 -45.01
N LYS A 816 47.05 -17.27 -45.24
CA LYS A 816 46.14 -16.95 -46.33
C LYS A 816 45.06 -16.00 -45.73
N TYR A 817 45.10 -14.76 -46.18
CA TYR A 817 44.21 -13.70 -45.71
C TYR A 817 42.82 -13.85 -46.31
N ASP A 818 41.81 -13.49 -45.51
CA ASP A 818 40.43 -13.38 -45.96
C ASP A 818 40.28 -12.15 -46.86
N LYS A 819 39.87 -12.37 -48.09
CA LYS A 819 39.68 -11.30 -49.11
C LYS A 819 38.23 -10.81 -49.15
N SER A 820 37.39 -11.23 -48.24
CA SER A 820 36.00 -10.80 -48.18
C SER A 820 35.92 -9.30 -47.88
N VAL A 821 34.90 -8.68 -48.44
CA VAL A 821 34.53 -7.31 -48.15
C VAL A 821 33.07 -7.33 -47.69
N TYR A 822 32.84 -7.00 -46.45
CA TYR A 822 31.49 -6.92 -45.93
C TYR A 822 30.91 -5.54 -46.15
N LYS A 823 29.69 -5.50 -46.70
CA LYS A 823 28.89 -4.29 -46.81
C LYS A 823 27.99 -4.21 -45.59
N LEU A 824 28.09 -3.12 -44.84
CA LEU A 824 27.21 -2.81 -43.71
C LEU A 824 26.20 -1.76 -44.15
N THR A 825 24.95 -1.99 -43.84
CA THR A 825 23.86 -1.07 -44.10
C THR A 825 23.30 -0.61 -42.76
N VAL A 826 23.36 0.69 -42.50
CA VAL A 826 22.86 1.31 -41.27
C VAL A 826 21.65 2.13 -41.64
N VAL A 827 20.49 1.76 -41.14
CA VAL A 827 19.27 2.57 -41.19
C VAL A 827 19.18 3.37 -39.91
N ALA A 828 19.52 4.64 -40.01
CA ALA A 828 19.44 5.58 -38.91
C ALA A 828 18.08 6.29 -38.98
N THR A 829 17.25 6.12 -37.93
CA THR A 829 15.90 6.65 -37.86
C THR A 829 15.73 7.48 -36.60
N ASP A 830 15.29 8.70 -36.74
CA ASP A 830 14.89 9.53 -35.59
C ASP A 830 13.62 8.97 -34.92
N ASN A 831 13.69 8.77 -33.63
CA ASN A 831 12.58 8.22 -32.84
C ASN A 831 11.55 9.28 -32.40
N THR A 832 11.64 10.51 -32.91
CA THR A 832 10.82 11.67 -32.54
C THR A 832 11.02 12.17 -31.11
N LYS A 833 11.96 11.58 -30.37
CA LYS A 833 12.23 11.86 -28.94
C LYS A 833 13.69 12.27 -28.68
N GLY A 834 14.35 12.81 -29.68
CA GLY A 834 15.73 13.30 -29.56
C GLY A 834 16.80 12.20 -29.70
N THR A 835 16.44 10.99 -30.12
CA THR A 835 17.37 9.89 -30.29
C THR A 835 17.26 9.31 -31.70
N ILE A 836 18.40 9.12 -32.36
CA ILE A 836 18.48 8.39 -33.63
C ILE A 836 18.78 6.93 -33.33
N ASN A 837 17.86 6.05 -33.68
CA ASN A 837 18.04 4.61 -33.59
C ASN A 837 18.75 4.08 -34.85
N CYS A 838 19.81 3.31 -34.67
CA CYS A 838 20.57 2.71 -35.75
C CYS A 838 20.27 1.21 -35.85
N LYS A 839 19.60 0.78 -36.91
CA LYS A 839 19.47 -0.63 -37.26
C LYS A 839 20.54 -1.02 -38.26
N VAL A 840 21.36 -1.99 -37.92
CA VAL A 840 22.54 -2.35 -38.75
C VAL A 840 22.43 -3.77 -39.25
N THR A 841 22.56 -3.92 -40.55
CA THR A 841 22.69 -5.23 -41.18
C THR A 841 24.01 -5.32 -41.97
N TYR A 842 24.50 -6.53 -42.20
CA TYR A 842 25.68 -6.74 -43.02
C TYR A 842 25.51 -7.90 -43.99
N ARG A 843 26.24 -7.82 -45.14
CA ARG A 843 26.34 -8.89 -46.13
C ARG A 843 27.80 -9.15 -46.47
N LYS A 844 28.12 -10.42 -46.70
CA LYS A 844 29.43 -10.85 -47.16
C LYS A 844 29.51 -10.71 -48.67
N GLY A 845 30.61 -10.20 -49.17
CA GLY A 845 30.87 -10.09 -50.60
C GLY A 845 32.36 -10.00 -50.92
N THR A 846 32.64 -9.64 -52.15
CA THR A 846 33.98 -9.39 -52.68
C THR A 846 33.94 -8.15 -53.57
N VAL A 847 35.09 -7.54 -53.82
CA VAL A 847 35.24 -6.48 -54.85
C VAL A 847 35.72 -7.09 -56.14
N GLY A 848 34.91 -6.89 -57.19
CA GLY A 848 35.31 -7.38 -58.55
C GLY A 848 36.41 -6.54 -59.19
N SER A 849 36.94 -7.01 -60.28
CA SER A 849 37.96 -6.27 -61.11
C SER A 849 37.41 -4.95 -61.66
N ASP A 850 36.09 -4.78 -61.64
CA ASP A 850 35.40 -3.56 -62.04
C ASP A 850 35.25 -2.54 -60.86
N GLY A 851 35.89 -2.85 -59.75
CA GLY A 851 35.79 -2.00 -58.48
C GLY A 851 34.47 -2.01 -57.84
N LYS A 852 33.51 -2.86 -58.24
CA LYS A 852 32.18 -2.94 -57.62
C LYS A 852 32.09 -4.08 -56.61
N TRP A 853 31.36 -3.84 -55.54
CA TRP A 853 31.06 -4.88 -54.57
C TRP A 853 30.07 -5.88 -55.15
N LYS A 854 30.35 -7.16 -55.00
CA LYS A 854 29.51 -8.28 -55.45
C LYS A 854 29.12 -9.10 -54.23
N ASP A 855 27.82 -9.29 -54.06
CA ASP A 855 27.23 -10.10 -53.00
C ASP A 855 27.65 -11.58 -53.19
N ALA A 856 28.11 -12.19 -52.11
CA ALA A 856 28.46 -13.61 -52.07
C ALA A 856 27.56 -14.41 -51.12
N ASP A 857 26.66 -13.75 -50.37
CA ASP A 857 25.90 -14.31 -49.28
C ASP A 857 24.38 -14.35 -49.57
N GLY A 858 23.86 -13.34 -50.27
CA GLY A 858 22.44 -13.25 -50.66
C GLY A 858 21.46 -12.97 -49.52
N ALA A 859 21.95 -12.84 -48.30
CA ALA A 859 21.12 -12.61 -47.13
C ALA A 859 21.63 -11.46 -46.24
N ASP A 860 20.72 -10.69 -45.66
CA ASP A 860 21.05 -9.69 -44.65
C ASP A 860 21.18 -10.35 -43.27
N HIS A 861 22.31 -10.12 -42.64
CA HIS A 861 22.54 -10.54 -41.23
C HIS A 861 22.46 -9.31 -40.33
N GLU A 862 21.71 -9.39 -39.25
CA GLU A 862 21.68 -8.32 -38.27
C GLU A 862 23.00 -8.29 -37.48
N LEU A 863 23.58 -7.10 -37.35
CA LEU A 863 24.78 -6.90 -36.54
C LEU A 863 24.41 -6.89 -35.07
N THR A 864 24.93 -7.87 -34.36
CA THR A 864 24.76 -7.98 -32.90
C THR A 864 26.09 -8.28 -32.23
N ASP A 865 26.16 -8.36 -30.91
CA ASP A 865 27.39 -8.75 -30.20
C ASP A 865 27.88 -10.16 -30.55
N THR A 866 26.96 -11.02 -30.99
CA THR A 866 27.27 -12.42 -31.36
C THR A 866 27.27 -12.68 -32.86
N SER A 867 26.70 -11.77 -33.65
CA SER A 867 26.62 -11.84 -35.11
C SER A 867 27.36 -10.65 -35.71
N THR A 868 28.58 -10.87 -36.19
CA THR A 868 29.44 -9.83 -36.74
C THR A 868 30.10 -10.31 -38.05
N PRO A 869 30.48 -9.39 -38.97
CA PRO A 869 31.37 -9.72 -40.09
C PRO A 869 32.56 -10.50 -39.57
N THR A 870 32.82 -11.68 -40.16
CA THR A 870 33.87 -12.56 -39.65
C THR A 870 34.92 -12.83 -40.73
N PHE A 871 36.16 -12.47 -40.43
CA PHE A 871 37.32 -12.66 -41.29
C PHE A 871 38.18 -13.82 -40.77
N THR A 872 38.36 -14.84 -41.60
CA THR A 872 39.11 -16.03 -41.21
C THR A 872 40.40 -16.16 -42.00
N ASN A 873 41.54 -16.08 -41.34
CA ASN A 873 42.81 -16.41 -41.94
C ASN A 873 43.21 -17.83 -41.61
N THR A 874 43.69 -18.55 -42.60
CA THR A 874 44.23 -19.89 -42.42
C THR A 874 45.77 -19.86 -42.53
N TYR A 875 46.39 -20.50 -41.56
CA TYR A 875 47.86 -20.66 -41.55
C TYR A 875 48.25 -22.03 -42.12
N SER A 876 49.13 -22.08 -43.11
CA SER A 876 49.62 -23.34 -43.62
C SER A 876 51.12 -23.25 -43.73
N THR A 877 51.81 -24.16 -43.08
CA THR A 877 53.25 -24.42 -43.41
C THR A 877 53.27 -25.29 -44.64
N SER A 878 53.64 -24.74 -45.80
CA SER A 878 53.91 -25.54 -46.94
C SER A 878 55.22 -26.31 -46.73
N LEU A 879 55.12 -27.56 -46.33
CA LEU A 879 56.20 -28.50 -46.59
C LEU A 879 56.20 -28.78 -48.09
N PRO A 880 57.33 -28.77 -48.74
CA PRO A 880 57.40 -29.18 -50.13
C PRO A 880 57.16 -30.68 -50.19
N LEU A 881 55.95 -31.09 -50.50
CA LEU A 881 55.64 -32.47 -50.89
C LEU A 881 56.04 -32.68 -52.31
N SER A 882 57.32 -32.99 -52.50
CA SER A 882 57.76 -33.66 -53.71
C SER A 882 57.42 -35.16 -53.60
N GLY A 883 56.38 -35.57 -54.26
CA GLY A 883 56.17 -36.96 -54.64
C GLY A 883 55.40 -37.79 -53.66
N MET A 884 54.05 -37.70 -53.71
CA MET A 884 53.22 -38.90 -53.58
C MET A 884 51.85 -38.62 -54.20
N SER A 885 51.63 -39.26 -55.30
CA SER A 885 50.35 -39.29 -56.01
C SER A 885 49.37 -40.17 -55.34
N GLY A 886 48.19 -39.72 -55.19
CA GLY A 886 47.01 -40.58 -55.37
C GLY A 886 46.41 -41.28 -54.19
N VAL A 887 46.94 -41.31 -52.91
CA VAL A 887 46.38 -42.11 -51.84
C VAL A 887 45.82 -41.29 -50.63
N THR A 888 46.23 -40.04 -50.53
CA THR A 888 45.92 -39.20 -49.36
C THR A 888 44.53 -38.61 -49.42
N LEU A 889 43.87 -38.52 -50.56
CA LEU A 889 42.56 -37.95 -50.71
C LEU A 889 41.42 -38.89 -50.15
N THR A 890 41.69 -40.22 -50.16
CA THR A 890 40.72 -41.24 -49.80
C THR A 890 40.63 -41.36 -48.27
N TYR A 891 41.71 -41.11 -47.53
CA TYR A 891 41.72 -41.19 -46.10
C TYR A 891 41.13 -39.90 -45.43
N LEU A 892 41.27 -38.72 -46.04
CA LEU A 892 40.62 -37.51 -45.48
C LEU A 892 39.13 -37.52 -45.72
N SER A 893 38.62 -38.03 -46.83
CA SER A 893 37.18 -38.19 -47.06
C SER A 893 36.56 -39.22 -46.14
N GLY A 894 37.26 -40.30 -45.78
CA GLY A 894 36.81 -41.32 -44.82
C GLY A 894 36.69 -40.77 -43.37
N ALA A 895 37.66 -39.92 -42.96
CA ALA A 895 37.64 -39.33 -41.65
C ALA A 895 36.51 -38.28 -41.49
N ALA A 896 36.24 -37.50 -42.52
CA ALA A 896 35.16 -36.51 -42.52
C ALA A 896 33.79 -37.17 -42.44
N VAL A 897 33.57 -38.33 -43.10
CA VAL A 897 32.31 -39.08 -43.03
C VAL A 897 32.12 -39.73 -41.65
N LEU A 898 33.20 -40.22 -41.01
CA LEU A 898 33.13 -40.77 -39.65
C LEU A 898 32.87 -39.70 -38.62
N CYS A 899 33.41 -38.50 -38.73
CA CYS A 899 33.13 -37.39 -37.85
C CYS A 899 31.68 -36.89 -38.02
N ALA A 900 31.16 -36.82 -39.24
CA ALA A 900 29.79 -36.45 -39.51
C ALA A 900 28.79 -37.50 -38.95
N ALA A 901 29.09 -38.79 -39.06
CA ALA A 901 28.29 -39.86 -38.49
C ALA A 901 28.30 -39.87 -36.97
N ALA A 902 29.42 -39.55 -36.32
CA ALA A 902 29.53 -39.42 -34.87
C ALA A 902 28.73 -38.21 -34.35
N ALA A 903 28.81 -37.08 -35.04
CA ALA A 903 28.03 -35.89 -34.71
C ALA A 903 26.52 -36.12 -34.87
N TRP A 904 26.11 -36.85 -35.96
CA TRP A 904 24.71 -37.19 -36.19
C TRP A 904 24.15 -38.15 -35.12
N MET A 905 24.97 -39.13 -34.69
CA MET A 905 24.60 -40.03 -33.59
C MET A 905 24.52 -39.33 -32.24
N HIS A 906 25.38 -38.33 -32.00
CA HIS A 906 25.34 -37.52 -30.77
C HIS A 906 24.10 -36.62 -30.70
N ILE A 907 23.72 -36.00 -31.84
CA ILE A 907 22.51 -35.18 -31.96
C ILE A 907 21.25 -36.05 -31.78
N ARG A 908 21.25 -37.27 -32.33
CA ARG A 908 20.12 -38.21 -32.19
C ARG A 908 19.96 -38.72 -30.74
N ARG A 909 21.05 -38.95 -30.00
CA ARG A 909 21.02 -39.28 -28.58
C ARG A 909 20.48 -38.13 -27.71
N LYS A 910 20.83 -36.86 -28.05
CA LYS A 910 20.25 -35.70 -27.33
C LYS A 910 18.76 -35.47 -27.62
N ALA A 911 18.31 -35.80 -28.82
CA ALA A 911 16.90 -35.67 -29.18
C ALA A 911 16.01 -36.72 -28.45
N ASN A 912 16.54 -37.95 -28.27
CA ASN A 912 15.82 -38.99 -27.55
C ASN A 912 15.84 -38.86 -26.05
N ALA A 913 16.78 -38.07 -25.48
CA ALA A 913 16.82 -37.77 -24.04
C ALA A 913 15.86 -36.63 -23.61
N LYS A 914 15.29 -35.88 -24.56
CA LYS A 914 14.30 -34.81 -24.28
C LYS A 914 12.83 -35.23 -24.48
N GLY A 915 12.57 -36.48 -24.82
CA GLY A 915 11.24 -37.04 -25.10
C GLY A 915 10.61 -37.87 -23.96
N GLY A 916 11.22 -37.90 -22.79
CA GLY A 916 10.85 -38.85 -21.71
C GLY A 916 10.27 -38.22 -20.45
N GLU A 917 9.76 -37.01 -20.45
CA GLU A 917 9.05 -36.51 -19.26
C GLU A 917 7.74 -35.83 -19.67
N ARG A 918 6.76 -36.67 -19.94
CA ARG A 918 5.33 -36.32 -19.79
C ARG A 918 4.52 -37.59 -19.76
N ARG A 919 4.34 -38.08 -18.55
CA ARG A 919 3.15 -38.88 -18.09
C ARG A 919 3.49 -39.51 -16.74
N GLU A 920 3.09 -38.85 -15.69
CA GLU A 920 2.20 -39.35 -14.64
C GLU A 920 1.94 -38.17 -13.66
#